data_4ba0987cda8ef5f4281a6394e9133764
#
_entry.id   4ba0987cda8ef5f4281a6394e9133764
#
_cell.length_a   1.000
_cell.length_b   1.000
_cell.length_c   1.000
_cell.angle_alpha   90.00
_cell.angle_beta   90.00
_cell.angle_gamma   90.00
#
_symmetry.space_group_name_H-M   'P 1'
#
loop_
_entity.id
_entity.type
_entity.pdbx_description
1 polymer ?
#
loop_
_entity_poly.entity_id
_entity_poly.type
_entity_poly.pdbx_seq_one_letter_code
_entity_poly.pdbx_strand_id
1 'polypeptide(L)'
;MDRKKILLYGVGTYKNRGVEAIVDTTLKLLDGNDITIASYDYENNKNKYADKVKYINHCIEIEEMNEKQQEEINDLINRGKSRREIEIYHQEKVLKEIKKQDICISVGGDNYCYKNNDWLYLLDEESKKKNKKLILWGASLYERHDDASLLNDMNLFDILLIRESVSYDEIKKFVPEEKLILAPDPAFSLEKEEVELKEFYKKSKVIGINLSPLTIPNTNLNDERFKEIINLIKYILKNTKYKVSLIPHVTTDGCNDMTTLEAIYKEFEGNKRVLLEDSDYNCRQIKYIISNCEMLIAARTHASIAAYSTCVPTLVVGYSVKSKGIAKDLFGTYENYVIPCDEIKEGNIIANFKWLDKNKKSIRKHLEDMMPNYKSKSKDLFKIVIERLENNEKKLICPKNKCIGCGLCINKCPKNAITFKEDELGFKYPIIDYDKCVGCDLCRKNCPINSNEKKEKFTPICYAAKNKNSEIRKKSTSGGLFTIFAEKVISKKGVVYGAIKEGTSVRHIRVDSKEELEKIRGSKYAQSNILDVFEKVKEDINNNKFILLSGTPCQIAAFKKIIGNYKNVLLISVICHGVINEKITNKYLEEEFKNQTVKSFDYRTKENGWSNASIKVETDKFTRIEKFGNNTLMGLFNLNEILRDSCYSCNYKGDKNVADIVLGDYWGVVNFHNELFDEEGVSALIINSKVGEEFIKNNNILDKTIHIKSSMKNVEIGNPVFYKSAEKNMRRYTISNDIKTMNLKQIYAIDHLKEELKSTQIRLNEVIDFERNRRIEVEKELTKVYNSKRWKITDKIFNFIGRIRKR
;
A
#
# COMPACT_ATOMS: atom_id res chain seq x y z
N MET A 1 -14.12 -26.45 10.77
CA MET A 1 -13.38 -25.82 9.65
C MET A 1 -12.20 -26.70 9.31
N ASP A 2 -11.84 -26.82 8.05
CA ASP A 2 -10.64 -27.54 7.67
C ASP A 2 -9.40 -26.85 8.22
N ARG A 3 -8.44 -27.66 8.73
CA ARG A 3 -7.16 -27.21 9.25
C ARG A 3 -6.41 -26.37 8.20
N LYS A 4 -6.06 -25.13 8.54
CA LYS A 4 -5.37 -24.18 7.65
C LYS A 4 -3.90 -24.08 8.01
N LYS A 5 -3.06 -23.83 7.01
CA LYS A 5 -1.64 -23.47 7.20
C LYS A 5 -1.53 -21.95 7.30
N ILE A 6 -1.06 -21.45 8.43
CA ILE A 6 -1.05 -20.04 8.76
C ILE A 6 0.37 -19.59 9.05
N LEU A 7 0.82 -18.53 8.38
CA LEU A 7 2.07 -17.85 8.69
C LEU A 7 1.78 -16.57 9.49
N LEU A 8 2.37 -16.46 10.67
CA LEU A 8 2.47 -15.21 11.41
C LEU A 8 3.83 -14.58 11.14
N TYR A 9 3.88 -13.32 10.72
CA TYR A 9 5.12 -12.56 10.55
C TYR A 9 4.99 -11.17 11.17
N GLY A 10 6.09 -10.42 11.25
CA GLY A 10 6.14 -9.19 12.03
C GLY A 10 6.23 -9.42 13.54
N VAL A 11 6.62 -10.62 13.96
CA VAL A 11 6.75 -10.98 15.37
C VAL A 11 8.15 -10.61 15.88
N GLY A 12 8.19 -9.62 16.77
CA GLY A 12 9.42 -9.20 17.46
C GLY A 12 9.82 -10.14 18.61
N THR A 13 10.64 -9.61 19.53
CA THR A 13 11.11 -10.37 20.71
C THR A 13 10.02 -10.50 21.78
N TYR A 14 9.98 -11.65 22.44
CA TYR A 14 9.14 -11.87 23.64
C TYR A 14 9.67 -11.20 24.90
N LYS A 15 10.89 -10.63 24.88
CA LYS A 15 11.36 -9.67 25.89
C LYS A 15 10.50 -8.39 25.89
N ASN A 16 9.75 -8.13 24.83
CA ASN A 16 8.61 -7.21 24.84
C ASN A 16 7.35 -8.00 25.21
N ARG A 17 6.88 -7.85 26.45
CA ARG A 17 5.72 -8.59 26.99
C ARG A 17 4.42 -8.26 26.25
N GLY A 18 4.36 -7.14 25.54
CA GLY A 18 3.25 -6.81 24.66
C GLY A 18 3.20 -7.69 23.42
N VAL A 19 4.32 -7.90 22.77
CA VAL A 19 4.44 -8.83 21.62
C VAL A 19 4.10 -10.25 22.08
N GLU A 20 4.66 -10.68 23.22
CA GLU A 20 4.37 -11.96 23.83
C GLU A 20 2.87 -12.15 24.11
N ALA A 21 2.19 -11.13 24.65
CA ALA A 21 0.76 -11.15 24.95
C ALA A 21 -0.12 -11.26 23.70
N ILE A 22 0.21 -10.54 22.63
CA ILE A 22 -0.48 -10.65 21.33
C ILE A 22 -0.32 -12.06 20.77
N VAL A 23 0.90 -12.60 20.76
CA VAL A 23 1.18 -13.94 20.21
C VAL A 23 0.49 -15.02 21.04
N ASP A 24 0.61 -15.01 22.38
CA ASP A 24 -0.03 -16.00 23.27
C ASP A 24 -1.55 -16.05 23.02
N THR A 25 -2.21 -14.91 22.96
CA THR A 25 -3.64 -14.84 22.68
C THR A 25 -3.99 -15.25 21.25
N THR A 26 -3.18 -14.83 20.29
CA THR A 26 -3.38 -15.21 18.88
C THR A 26 -3.30 -16.71 18.69
N LEU A 27 -2.33 -17.38 19.30
CA LEU A 27 -2.20 -18.83 19.21
C LEU A 27 -3.42 -19.58 19.78
N LYS A 28 -4.03 -19.06 20.86
CA LYS A 28 -5.30 -19.61 21.35
C LYS A 28 -6.46 -19.43 20.39
N LEU A 29 -6.53 -18.27 19.71
CA LEU A 29 -7.57 -17.98 18.73
C LEU A 29 -7.41 -18.78 17.44
N LEU A 30 -6.19 -19.17 17.10
CA LEU A 30 -5.84 -19.98 15.92
C LEU A 30 -5.75 -21.48 16.21
N ASP A 31 -6.12 -21.92 17.40
CA ASP A 31 -6.03 -23.34 17.80
C ASP A 31 -6.67 -24.28 16.76
N GLY A 32 -6.08 -25.47 16.57
CA GLY A 32 -6.51 -26.42 15.57
C GLY A 32 -5.93 -26.18 14.15
N ASN A 33 -5.10 -25.16 13.93
CA ASN A 33 -4.44 -24.88 12.65
C ASN A 33 -2.93 -25.19 12.71
N ASP A 34 -2.30 -25.30 11.52
CA ASP A 34 -0.85 -25.46 11.38
C ASP A 34 -0.19 -24.07 11.34
N ILE A 35 0.47 -23.69 12.41
CA ILE A 35 1.01 -22.35 12.56
C ILE A 35 2.52 -22.33 12.39
N THR A 36 3.00 -21.42 11.53
CA THR A 36 4.42 -21.05 11.41
C THR A 36 4.59 -19.61 11.88
N ILE A 37 5.57 -19.34 12.75
CA ILE A 37 5.93 -17.99 13.19
C ILE A 37 7.28 -17.59 12.58
N ALA A 38 7.29 -16.50 11.81
CA ALA A 38 8.51 -15.82 11.42
C ALA A 38 8.87 -14.78 12.51
N SER A 39 9.95 -15.02 13.22
CA SER A 39 10.37 -14.22 14.36
C SER A 39 11.69 -13.51 14.10
N TYR A 40 11.74 -12.19 14.40
CA TYR A 40 12.98 -11.42 14.36
C TYR A 40 13.97 -11.86 15.44
N ASP A 41 13.48 -12.17 16.62
CA ASP A 41 14.29 -12.68 17.72
C ASP A 41 14.12 -14.20 17.79
N TYR A 42 14.53 -14.86 16.73
CA TYR A 42 14.37 -16.30 16.56
C TYR A 42 15.01 -17.09 17.69
N GLU A 43 16.23 -16.76 18.09
CA GLU A 43 16.98 -17.51 19.09
C GLU A 43 16.33 -17.48 20.49
N ASN A 44 15.81 -16.34 20.90
CA ASN A 44 15.13 -16.20 22.20
C ASN A 44 13.68 -16.72 22.17
N ASN A 45 13.03 -16.68 21.00
CA ASN A 45 11.61 -17.01 20.90
C ASN A 45 11.33 -18.50 20.58
N LYS A 46 12.25 -19.18 19.85
CA LYS A 46 12.01 -20.49 19.21
C LYS A 46 11.55 -21.61 20.14
N ASN A 47 11.86 -21.54 21.41
CA ASN A 47 11.55 -22.60 22.39
C ASN A 47 10.21 -22.38 23.11
N LYS A 48 9.65 -21.16 23.11
CA LYS A 48 8.54 -20.82 24.00
C LYS A 48 7.23 -21.54 23.71
N TYR A 49 6.89 -21.72 22.45
CA TYR A 49 5.65 -22.40 22.00
C TYR A 49 5.99 -23.53 21.00
N ALA A 50 7.17 -24.13 21.11
CA ALA A 50 7.69 -25.12 20.13
C ALA A 50 6.83 -26.40 20.04
N ASP A 51 6.02 -26.68 21.08
CA ASP A 51 5.04 -27.75 21.10
C ASP A 51 3.79 -27.47 20.22
N LYS A 52 3.54 -26.20 19.89
CA LYS A 52 2.33 -25.76 19.17
C LYS A 52 2.61 -25.17 17.79
N VAL A 53 3.80 -24.65 17.56
CA VAL A 53 4.11 -23.90 16.34
C VAL A 53 5.50 -24.21 15.81
N LYS A 54 5.67 -24.04 14.50
CA LYS A 54 6.97 -24.03 13.84
C LYS A 54 7.53 -22.61 13.85
N TYR A 55 8.80 -22.44 14.23
CA TYR A 55 9.50 -21.15 14.10
C TYR A 55 10.41 -21.14 12.88
N ILE A 56 10.51 -19.98 12.25
CA ILE A 56 11.53 -19.66 11.26
C ILE A 56 12.17 -18.29 11.59
N ASN A 57 13.45 -18.14 11.27
CA ASN A 57 14.11 -16.85 11.38
C ASN A 57 13.51 -15.87 10.36
N HIS A 58 13.10 -14.70 10.83
CA HIS A 58 12.49 -13.67 9.99
C HIS A 58 13.51 -12.98 9.11
N CYS A 59 14.71 -12.69 9.63
CA CYS A 59 15.76 -11.98 8.93
C CYS A 59 17.03 -12.83 8.90
N ILE A 60 17.68 -12.90 7.74
CA ILE A 60 19.02 -13.53 7.58
C ILE A 60 20.02 -12.39 7.60
N GLU A 61 20.97 -12.40 8.52
CA GLU A 61 22.06 -11.43 8.56
C GLU A 61 23.02 -11.67 7.38
N ILE A 62 23.71 -10.61 6.94
CA ILE A 62 24.61 -10.68 5.77
C ILE A 62 25.71 -11.73 5.98
N GLU A 63 26.21 -11.86 7.21
CA GLU A 63 27.25 -12.82 7.59
C GLU A 63 26.78 -14.29 7.50
N GLU A 64 25.46 -14.52 7.59
CA GLU A 64 24.85 -15.85 7.44
C GLU A 64 24.56 -16.23 5.98
N MET A 65 24.70 -15.28 5.06
CA MET A 65 24.45 -15.48 3.63
C MET A 65 25.65 -16.12 2.93
N ASN A 66 25.40 -16.81 1.83
CA ASN A 66 26.50 -17.33 1.02
C ASN A 66 27.23 -16.21 0.27
N GLU A 67 28.49 -16.48 -0.15
CA GLU A 67 29.37 -15.49 -0.80
C GLU A 67 28.68 -14.80 -2.00
N LYS A 68 27.96 -15.55 -2.83
CA LYS A 68 27.27 -15.00 -3.99
C LYS A 68 26.17 -14.00 -3.58
N GLN A 69 25.40 -14.28 -2.53
CA GLN A 69 24.36 -13.36 -2.02
C GLN A 69 25.00 -12.10 -1.43
N GLN A 70 26.12 -12.24 -0.72
CA GLN A 70 26.87 -11.10 -0.17
C GLN A 70 27.41 -10.21 -1.30
N GLU A 71 27.96 -10.79 -2.37
CA GLU A 71 28.42 -10.06 -3.56
C GLU A 71 27.27 -9.33 -4.25
N GLU A 72 26.12 -9.98 -4.45
CA GLU A 72 24.93 -9.39 -5.06
C GLU A 72 24.40 -8.22 -4.22
N ILE A 73 24.34 -8.33 -2.89
CA ILE A 73 23.92 -7.24 -1.99
C ILE A 73 24.91 -6.08 -2.07
N ASN A 74 26.22 -6.35 -2.01
CA ASN A 74 27.24 -5.31 -2.13
C ASN A 74 27.15 -4.56 -3.47
N ASP A 75 26.90 -5.28 -4.56
CA ASP A 75 26.67 -4.68 -5.88
C ASP A 75 25.39 -3.80 -5.89
N LEU A 76 24.29 -4.24 -5.27
CA LEU A 76 23.06 -3.44 -5.12
C LEU A 76 23.31 -2.16 -4.30
N ILE A 77 24.04 -2.26 -3.20
CA ILE A 77 24.40 -1.11 -2.36
C ILE A 77 25.26 -0.12 -3.17
N ASN A 78 26.30 -0.61 -3.86
CA ASN A 78 27.19 0.21 -4.67
C ASN A 78 26.50 0.91 -5.84
N ARG A 79 25.43 0.31 -6.38
CA ARG A 79 24.61 0.89 -7.43
C ARG A 79 23.53 1.83 -6.91
N GLY A 80 23.44 2.08 -5.61
CA GLY A 80 22.42 2.92 -4.99
C GLY A 80 21.00 2.38 -5.17
N LYS A 81 20.84 1.06 -5.22
CA LYS A 81 19.54 0.41 -5.35
C LYS A 81 18.67 0.57 -4.10
N SER A 82 17.37 0.44 -4.27
CA SER A 82 16.41 0.61 -3.18
C SER A 82 16.64 -0.42 -2.06
N ARG A 83 16.43 0.00 -0.81
CA ARG A 83 16.45 -0.87 0.36
C ARG A 83 15.59 -2.13 0.16
N ARG A 84 14.48 -2.01 -0.56
CA ARG A 84 13.56 -3.10 -0.86
C ARG A 84 14.20 -4.24 -1.69
N GLU A 85 15.10 -3.93 -2.62
CA GLU A 85 15.81 -4.95 -3.41
C GLU A 85 16.76 -5.76 -2.52
N ILE A 86 17.29 -5.16 -1.47
CA ILE A 86 18.15 -5.81 -0.47
C ILE A 86 17.31 -6.66 0.49
N GLU A 87 16.14 -6.20 0.89
CA GLU A 87 15.23 -6.93 1.79
C GLU A 87 14.84 -8.31 1.25
N ILE A 88 14.83 -8.53 -0.06
CA ILE A 88 14.56 -9.86 -0.66
C ILE A 88 15.54 -10.92 -0.14
N TYR A 89 16.80 -10.58 0.07
CA TYR A 89 17.81 -11.49 0.58
C TYR A 89 17.62 -11.73 2.09
N HIS A 90 17.39 -10.68 2.84
CA HIS A 90 17.12 -10.79 4.27
C HIS A 90 15.86 -11.61 4.57
N GLN A 91 14.82 -11.50 3.76
CA GLN A 91 13.52 -12.14 3.95
C GLN A 91 13.39 -13.51 3.24
N GLU A 92 14.46 -14.06 2.68
CA GLU A 92 14.40 -15.25 1.81
C GLU A 92 13.65 -16.44 2.44
N LYS A 93 13.89 -16.72 3.73
CA LYS A 93 13.23 -17.82 4.45
C LYS A 93 11.71 -17.61 4.54
N VAL A 94 11.27 -16.39 4.83
CA VAL A 94 9.85 -16.04 4.93
C VAL A 94 9.18 -16.08 3.56
N LEU A 95 9.85 -15.54 2.52
CA LEU A 95 9.35 -15.56 1.13
C LEU A 95 9.17 -17.00 0.59
N LYS A 96 10.06 -17.93 0.99
CA LYS A 96 9.89 -19.35 0.67
C LYS A 96 8.74 -19.99 1.44
N GLU A 97 8.50 -19.59 2.69
CA GLU A 97 7.45 -20.15 3.53
C GLU A 97 6.05 -19.67 3.10
N ILE A 98 5.89 -18.40 2.68
CA ILE A 98 4.62 -17.84 2.15
C ILE A 98 3.98 -18.78 1.11
N LYS A 99 4.78 -19.40 0.22
CA LYS A 99 4.27 -20.28 -0.85
C LYS A 99 3.50 -21.48 -0.31
N LYS A 100 3.83 -21.96 0.91
CA LYS A 100 3.28 -23.17 1.52
C LYS A 100 2.03 -22.91 2.34
N GLN A 101 1.70 -21.64 2.62
CA GLN A 101 0.63 -21.25 3.52
C GLN A 101 -0.70 -21.04 2.80
N ASP A 102 -1.81 -21.10 3.53
CA ASP A 102 -3.15 -20.74 3.06
C ASP A 102 -3.44 -19.27 3.41
N ILE A 103 -3.05 -18.88 4.62
CA ILE A 103 -3.29 -17.55 5.21
C ILE A 103 -1.95 -16.99 5.69
N CYS A 104 -1.71 -15.71 5.39
CA CYS A 104 -0.61 -14.92 5.89
C CYS A 104 -1.18 -13.84 6.82
N ILE A 105 -0.72 -13.78 8.05
CA ILE A 105 -1.15 -12.82 9.06
C ILE A 105 0.03 -11.92 9.41
N SER A 106 -0.06 -10.65 9.05
CA SER A 106 0.84 -9.62 9.56
C SER A 106 0.42 -9.27 10.98
N VAL A 107 1.25 -9.61 11.97
CA VAL A 107 0.97 -9.30 13.37
C VAL A 107 1.11 -7.80 13.57
N GLY A 108 0.00 -7.14 13.90
CA GLY A 108 -0.08 -5.69 13.91
C GLY A 108 0.68 -5.05 15.05
N GLY A 109 0.01 -4.85 16.18
CA GLY A 109 0.57 -4.02 17.24
C GLY A 109 0.82 -2.60 16.72
N ASP A 110 2.06 -2.18 16.67
CA ASP A 110 2.50 -0.87 16.17
C ASP A 110 3.49 -0.96 14.98
N ASN A 111 3.62 -2.12 14.37
CA ASN A 111 4.54 -2.33 13.25
C ASN A 111 4.32 -1.35 12.10
N TYR A 112 3.07 -0.97 11.82
CA TYR A 112 2.72 -0.01 10.75
C TYR A 112 2.65 1.45 11.24
N CYS A 113 2.98 1.73 12.52
CA CYS A 113 3.02 3.09 13.06
C CYS A 113 4.31 3.85 12.68
N TYR A 114 5.34 3.16 12.22
CA TYR A 114 6.67 3.74 11.97
C TYR A 114 6.95 3.87 10.48
N LYS A 115 7.94 4.71 10.11
CA LYS A 115 8.48 4.79 8.75
C LYS A 115 9.44 3.63 8.48
N ASN A 116 9.76 3.39 7.20
CA ASN A 116 10.70 2.36 6.74
C ASN A 116 10.19 0.92 6.93
N ASN A 117 8.96 0.68 6.49
CA ASN A 117 8.31 -0.64 6.54
C ASN A 117 8.48 -1.46 5.25
N ASP A 118 9.50 -1.17 4.43
CA ASP A 118 9.73 -1.84 3.14
C ASP A 118 9.78 -3.37 3.26
N TRP A 119 10.29 -3.86 4.38
CA TRP A 119 10.36 -5.28 4.71
C TRP A 119 8.97 -5.92 4.94
N LEU A 120 8.01 -5.20 5.55
CA LEU A 120 6.62 -5.66 5.69
C LEU A 120 5.92 -5.61 4.33
N TYR A 121 6.00 -4.47 3.65
CA TYR A 121 5.36 -4.29 2.34
C TYR A 121 5.82 -5.34 1.32
N LEU A 122 7.09 -5.77 1.37
CA LEU A 122 7.58 -6.87 0.54
C LEU A 122 6.84 -8.17 0.81
N LEU A 123 6.65 -8.54 2.08
CA LEU A 123 5.98 -9.78 2.48
C LEU A 123 4.47 -9.74 2.16
N ASP A 124 3.84 -8.59 2.37
CA ASP A 124 2.43 -8.35 2.08
C ASP A 124 2.14 -8.49 0.58
N GLU A 125 2.97 -7.87 -0.26
CA GLU A 125 2.88 -8.00 -1.71
C GLU A 125 3.13 -9.43 -2.20
N GLU A 126 4.19 -10.09 -1.70
CA GLU A 126 4.50 -11.45 -2.11
C GLU A 126 3.39 -12.42 -1.68
N SER A 127 2.77 -12.22 -0.53
CA SER A 127 1.59 -12.97 -0.11
C SER A 127 0.46 -12.83 -1.13
N LYS A 128 0.16 -11.63 -1.59
CA LYS A 128 -0.86 -11.39 -2.61
C LYS A 128 -0.47 -11.90 -4.00
N LYS A 129 0.80 -11.78 -4.41
CA LYS A 129 1.30 -12.35 -5.67
C LYS A 129 1.17 -13.88 -5.71
N LYS A 130 1.27 -14.53 -4.54
CA LYS A 130 1.07 -15.99 -4.39
C LYS A 130 -0.38 -16.37 -4.10
N ASN A 131 -1.33 -15.44 -4.26
CA ASN A 131 -2.78 -15.63 -4.03
C ASN A 131 -3.11 -16.12 -2.61
N LYS A 132 -2.36 -15.70 -1.59
CA LYS A 132 -2.65 -16.01 -0.20
C LYS A 132 -3.69 -15.06 0.38
N LYS A 133 -4.47 -15.53 1.36
CA LYS A 133 -5.28 -14.64 2.19
C LYS A 133 -4.35 -13.83 3.07
N LEU A 134 -4.52 -12.52 3.07
CA LEU A 134 -3.67 -11.58 3.78
C LEU A 134 -4.48 -10.82 4.82
N ILE A 135 -4.10 -10.94 6.08
CA ILE A 135 -4.82 -10.36 7.22
C ILE A 135 -3.85 -9.48 8.02
N LEU A 136 -4.25 -8.24 8.30
CA LEU A 136 -3.62 -7.40 9.31
C LEU A 136 -4.29 -7.68 10.67
N TRP A 137 -3.51 -7.98 11.71
CA TRP A 137 -4.02 -8.54 12.95
C TRP A 137 -3.77 -7.67 14.16
N GLY A 138 -4.81 -6.98 14.66
CA GLY A 138 -4.75 -6.19 15.88
C GLY A 138 -3.83 -4.98 15.78
N ALA A 139 -3.92 -4.21 14.69
CA ALA A 139 -3.04 -3.08 14.43
C ALA A 139 -3.59 -1.76 14.95
N SER A 140 -2.69 -0.88 15.38
CA SER A 140 -2.87 0.58 15.32
C SER A 140 -2.07 1.14 14.14
N LEU A 141 -2.58 2.22 13.57
CA LEU A 141 -1.94 2.92 12.46
C LEU A 141 -1.63 4.36 12.91
N TYR A 142 -0.50 4.86 12.48
CA TYR A 142 -0.15 6.26 12.76
C TYR A 142 -0.90 7.19 11.81
N GLU A 143 -1.12 8.45 12.22
CA GLU A 143 -1.66 9.53 11.38
C GLU A 143 -0.67 9.86 10.23
N ARG A 144 -0.64 9.02 9.20
CA ARG A 144 0.23 9.18 8.03
C ARG A 144 -0.62 9.27 6.77
N HIS A 145 -1.47 10.29 6.72
CA HIS A 145 -2.38 10.55 5.58
C HIS A 145 -1.64 10.80 4.26
N ASP A 146 -0.35 11.09 4.33
CA ASP A 146 0.52 11.42 3.22
C ASP A 146 1.39 10.26 2.74
N ASP A 147 1.30 9.08 3.39
CA ASP A 147 2.11 7.92 3.04
C ASP A 147 1.41 7.02 2.03
N ALA A 148 1.67 7.27 0.76
CA ALA A 148 1.14 6.46 -0.34
C ALA A 148 1.56 4.99 -0.25
N SER A 149 2.75 4.68 0.26
CA SER A 149 3.24 3.32 0.39
C SER A 149 2.41 2.56 1.42
N LEU A 150 2.15 3.17 2.59
CA LEU A 150 1.29 2.59 3.61
C LEU A 150 -0.12 2.33 3.07
N LEU A 151 -0.73 3.30 2.40
CA LEU A 151 -2.10 3.16 1.90
C LEU A 151 -2.22 2.15 0.76
N ASN A 152 -1.21 2.06 -0.10
CA ASN A 152 -1.14 1.02 -1.13
C ASN A 152 -1.07 -0.36 -0.49
N ASP A 153 -0.26 -0.51 0.54
CA ASP A 153 -0.09 -1.75 1.28
C ASP A 153 -1.38 -2.15 2.01
N MET A 154 -2.01 -1.23 2.75
CA MET A 154 -3.30 -1.47 3.43
C MET A 154 -4.39 -1.95 2.47
N ASN A 155 -4.38 -1.51 1.21
CA ASN A 155 -5.31 -1.98 0.18
C ASN A 155 -5.02 -3.41 -0.31
N LEU A 156 -3.84 -3.97 -0.06
CA LEU A 156 -3.52 -5.38 -0.38
C LEU A 156 -4.24 -6.35 0.54
N PHE A 157 -4.46 -5.98 1.80
CA PHE A 157 -5.10 -6.84 2.79
C PHE A 157 -6.52 -7.24 2.39
N ASP A 158 -6.87 -8.49 2.66
CA ASP A 158 -8.23 -8.98 2.53
C ASP A 158 -9.09 -8.55 3.73
N ILE A 159 -8.51 -8.55 4.92
CA ILE A 159 -9.11 -8.03 6.16
C ILE A 159 -8.05 -7.24 6.95
N LEU A 160 -8.47 -6.10 7.50
CA LEU A 160 -7.72 -5.30 8.45
C LEU A 160 -8.45 -5.31 9.79
N LEU A 161 -7.90 -6.00 10.77
CA LEU A 161 -8.36 -5.98 12.14
C LEU A 161 -7.68 -4.81 12.86
N ILE A 162 -8.40 -3.73 13.08
CA ILE A 162 -7.92 -2.52 13.74
C ILE A 162 -8.39 -2.53 15.20
N ARG A 163 -7.46 -2.23 16.14
CA ARG A 163 -7.67 -2.44 17.56
C ARG A 163 -8.23 -1.25 18.33
N GLU A 164 -8.33 -0.07 17.71
CA GLU A 164 -8.90 1.13 18.35
C GLU A 164 -9.52 2.08 17.31
N SER A 165 -10.49 2.87 17.77
CA SER A 165 -11.37 3.66 16.90
C SER A 165 -10.65 4.79 16.16
N VAL A 166 -9.58 5.37 16.70
CA VAL A 166 -8.88 6.48 16.05
C VAL A 166 -8.20 6.01 14.76
N SER A 167 -7.45 4.90 14.82
CA SER A 167 -6.85 4.29 13.61
C SER A 167 -7.92 3.78 12.64
N TYR A 168 -9.03 3.24 13.17
CA TYR A 168 -10.14 2.76 12.33
C TYR A 168 -10.81 3.91 11.56
N ASP A 169 -11.13 5.02 12.23
CA ASP A 169 -11.76 6.18 11.62
C ASP A 169 -10.88 6.86 10.56
N GLU A 170 -9.58 6.78 10.74
CA GLU A 170 -8.63 7.27 9.73
C GLU A 170 -8.57 6.36 8.50
N ILE A 171 -8.33 5.06 8.71
CA ILE A 171 -8.09 4.16 7.57
C ILE A 171 -9.35 3.90 6.74
N LYS A 172 -10.56 3.99 7.32
CA LYS A 172 -11.82 3.80 6.59
C LYS A 172 -12.05 4.84 5.49
N LYS A 173 -11.33 5.96 5.51
CA LYS A 173 -11.35 6.96 4.45
C LYS A 173 -10.69 6.45 3.15
N PHE A 174 -9.83 5.44 3.25
CA PHE A 174 -8.93 4.98 2.19
C PHE A 174 -9.09 3.51 1.81
N VAL A 175 -9.69 2.71 2.69
CA VAL A 175 -9.88 1.27 2.51
C VAL A 175 -11.37 0.94 2.56
N PRO A 176 -11.87 0.05 1.67
CA PRO A 176 -13.27 -0.37 1.68
C PRO A 176 -13.72 -0.93 3.04
N GLU A 177 -14.90 -0.52 3.51
CA GLU A 177 -15.40 -0.88 4.83
C GLU A 177 -15.60 -2.40 5.00
N GLU A 178 -15.93 -3.11 3.92
CA GLU A 178 -16.04 -4.56 3.94
C GLU A 178 -14.77 -5.30 4.33
N LYS A 179 -13.61 -4.65 4.22
CA LYS A 179 -12.31 -5.18 4.67
C LYS A 179 -11.98 -4.85 6.11
N LEU A 180 -12.68 -3.90 6.72
CA LEU A 180 -12.34 -3.35 8.02
C LEU A 180 -13.13 -4.04 9.14
N ILE A 181 -12.44 -4.38 10.21
CA ILE A 181 -13.03 -4.87 11.45
C ILE A 181 -12.43 -4.06 12.61
N LEU A 182 -13.29 -3.36 13.37
CA LEU A 182 -12.90 -2.75 14.63
C LEU A 182 -13.16 -3.75 15.75
N ALA A 183 -12.11 -4.17 16.45
CA ALA A 183 -12.23 -5.07 17.59
C ALA A 183 -11.11 -4.79 18.59
N PRO A 184 -11.32 -5.12 19.88
CA PRO A 184 -10.28 -4.92 20.90
C PRO A 184 -8.99 -5.64 20.55
N ASP A 185 -7.85 -5.11 21.04
CA ASP A 185 -6.56 -5.79 20.98
C ASP A 185 -6.69 -7.22 21.53
N PRO A 186 -6.16 -8.25 20.84
CA PRO A 186 -6.23 -9.63 21.31
C PRO A 186 -5.76 -9.82 22.76
N ALA A 187 -4.76 -9.05 23.22
CA ALA A 187 -4.21 -9.12 24.57
C ALA A 187 -5.23 -8.75 25.69
N PHE A 188 -6.38 -8.13 25.36
CA PHE A 188 -7.45 -7.98 26.35
C PHE A 188 -7.97 -9.33 26.86
N SER A 189 -7.99 -10.35 26.04
CA SER A 189 -8.41 -11.71 26.40
C SER A 189 -7.31 -12.57 27.02
N LEU A 190 -6.07 -12.07 27.15
CA LEU A 190 -4.97 -12.77 27.81
C LEU A 190 -5.37 -13.17 29.24
N GLU A 191 -5.22 -14.44 29.58
CA GLU A 191 -5.44 -14.92 30.95
C GLU A 191 -4.20 -14.65 31.82
N LYS A 192 -4.45 -14.27 33.07
CA LYS A 192 -3.37 -14.11 34.03
C LYS A 192 -2.88 -15.47 34.56
N GLU A 193 -1.60 -15.57 34.87
CA GLU A 193 -0.95 -16.70 35.51
C GLU A 193 -0.51 -16.31 36.90
N GLU A 194 -0.98 -17.03 37.92
CA GLU A 194 -0.66 -16.72 39.31
C GLU A 194 0.82 -16.97 39.62
N VAL A 195 1.41 -16.06 40.35
CA VAL A 195 2.77 -16.18 40.90
C VAL A 195 2.73 -15.88 42.39
N GLU A 196 3.72 -16.37 43.14
CA GLU A 196 3.85 -16.00 44.51
C GLU A 196 4.15 -14.50 44.63
N LEU A 197 3.17 -13.76 45.16
CA LEU A 197 3.33 -12.34 45.38
C LEU A 197 4.27 -12.07 46.54
N LYS A 198 5.23 -11.15 46.36
CA LYS A 198 6.08 -10.66 47.44
C LYS A 198 5.21 -10.13 48.61
N GLU A 199 5.66 -10.29 49.84
CA GLU A 199 4.97 -9.76 51.05
C GLU A 199 4.60 -8.27 50.92
N PHE A 200 5.27 -7.59 50.02
CA PHE A 200 5.03 -6.21 49.65
C PHE A 200 3.57 -5.95 49.23
N TYR A 201 2.92 -6.87 48.53
CA TYR A 201 1.53 -6.76 48.05
C TYR A 201 0.49 -7.21 49.09
N LYS A 202 0.86 -8.14 50.03
CA LYS A 202 -0.11 -8.82 50.88
C LYS A 202 -0.75 -7.93 51.94
N LYS A 203 -0.02 -6.89 52.44
CA LYS A 203 -0.42 -6.08 53.59
C LYS A 203 -0.71 -4.61 53.28
N SER A 204 -0.70 -4.20 52.02
CA SER A 204 -0.82 -2.80 51.66
C SER A 204 -1.37 -2.64 50.26
N LYS A 205 -2.06 -1.51 50.00
CA LYS A 205 -2.44 -1.09 48.66
C LYS A 205 -1.20 -0.60 47.90
N VAL A 206 -1.01 -1.12 46.69
CA VAL A 206 0.16 -0.86 45.86
C VAL A 206 -0.25 -0.06 44.62
N ILE A 207 0.52 0.97 44.31
CA ILE A 207 0.46 1.66 43.01
C ILE A 207 1.53 1.04 42.12
N GLY A 208 1.12 0.43 40.98
CA GLY A 208 2.06 0.00 39.97
C GLY A 208 2.51 1.18 39.10
N ILE A 209 3.79 1.23 38.78
CA ILE A 209 4.35 2.22 37.83
C ILE A 209 5.19 1.48 36.79
N ASN A 210 4.77 1.59 35.52
CA ASN A 210 5.52 1.13 34.36
C ASN A 210 5.93 2.32 33.53
N LEU A 211 7.22 2.53 33.34
CA LEU A 211 7.77 3.63 32.53
C LEU A 211 8.81 3.10 31.56
N SER A 212 9.05 3.86 30.52
CA SER A 212 9.87 3.47 29.38
C SER A 212 10.87 4.57 29.02
N PRO A 213 12.07 4.22 28.53
CA PRO A 213 12.99 5.20 27.93
C PRO A 213 12.38 6.04 26.82
N LEU A 214 11.31 5.55 26.13
CA LEU A 214 10.56 6.29 25.11
C LEU A 214 9.75 7.45 25.69
N THR A 215 9.36 7.38 26.96
CA THR A 215 8.56 8.42 27.62
C THR A 215 9.40 9.26 28.56
N ILE A 216 10.31 8.63 29.29
CA ILE A 216 11.19 9.27 30.28
C ILE A 216 12.64 8.92 29.92
N PRO A 217 13.41 9.84 29.31
CA PRO A 217 14.81 9.57 28.97
C PRO A 217 15.63 9.29 30.23
N ASN A 218 16.28 8.13 30.27
CA ASN A 218 17.08 7.67 31.39
C ASN A 218 18.48 8.28 31.47
N THR A 219 18.92 8.95 30.40
CA THR A 219 20.29 9.49 30.31
C THR A 219 20.42 10.92 30.83
N ASN A 220 19.31 11.57 31.15
CA ASN A 220 19.29 12.94 31.61
C ASN A 220 18.45 13.11 32.90
N LEU A 221 19.09 12.98 34.05
CA LEU A 221 18.46 13.20 35.35
C LEU A 221 17.95 14.65 35.55
N ASN A 222 18.34 15.59 34.68
CA ASN A 222 17.82 16.96 34.64
C ASN A 222 16.55 17.09 33.77
N ASP A 223 16.11 16.06 33.04
CA ASP A 223 14.87 16.08 32.29
C ASP A 223 13.69 16.36 33.23
N GLU A 224 12.84 17.30 32.82
CA GLU A 224 11.68 17.73 33.60
C GLU A 224 10.71 16.57 33.86
N ARG A 225 10.53 15.69 32.91
CA ARG A 225 9.66 14.52 33.02
C ARG A 225 10.16 13.53 34.05
N PHE A 226 11.50 13.31 34.13
CA PHE A 226 12.10 12.47 35.17
C PHE A 226 11.85 13.06 36.53
N LYS A 227 12.09 14.37 36.72
CA LYS A 227 11.85 15.08 37.99
C LYS A 227 10.38 15.01 38.40
N GLU A 228 9.45 15.16 37.48
CA GLU A 228 8.02 15.07 37.77
C GLU A 228 7.57 13.66 38.21
N ILE A 229 8.17 12.61 37.66
CA ILE A 229 7.93 11.24 38.15
C ILE A 229 8.47 11.06 39.58
N ILE A 230 9.66 11.55 39.86
CA ILE A 230 10.22 11.52 41.20
C ILE A 230 9.33 12.31 42.19
N ASN A 231 8.87 13.50 41.81
CA ASN A 231 7.94 14.31 42.59
C ASN A 231 6.61 13.59 42.80
N LEU A 232 6.08 12.89 41.79
CA LEU A 232 4.88 12.06 41.95
C LEU A 232 5.07 10.95 42.99
N ILE A 233 6.17 10.19 42.91
CA ILE A 233 6.45 9.12 43.91
C ILE A 233 6.65 9.72 45.31
N LYS A 234 7.40 10.82 45.46
CA LYS A 234 7.53 11.54 46.73
C LYS A 234 6.16 11.99 47.27
N TYR A 235 5.29 12.50 46.39
CA TYR A 235 3.92 12.90 46.73
C TYR A 235 3.12 11.70 47.28
N ILE A 236 3.13 10.55 46.55
CA ILE A 236 2.43 9.31 46.93
C ILE A 236 2.92 8.85 48.33
N LEU A 237 4.23 8.78 48.55
CA LEU A 237 4.82 8.32 49.79
C LEU A 237 4.53 9.27 50.96
N LYS A 238 4.49 10.58 50.73
CA LYS A 238 4.25 11.58 51.79
C LYS A 238 2.76 11.69 52.15
N ASN A 239 1.87 11.67 51.18
CA ASN A 239 0.47 12.05 51.37
C ASN A 239 -0.51 10.87 51.40
N THR A 240 -0.02 9.63 51.19
CA THR A 240 -0.85 8.43 51.17
C THR A 240 -0.19 7.29 51.96
N LYS A 241 -0.96 6.20 52.17
CA LYS A 241 -0.42 4.95 52.73
C LYS A 241 -0.03 3.94 51.66
N TYR A 242 -0.09 4.31 50.38
CA TYR A 242 0.25 3.42 49.29
C TYR A 242 1.73 3.07 49.27
N LYS A 243 2.03 1.88 48.80
CA LYS A 243 3.37 1.46 48.37
C LYS A 243 3.45 1.64 46.84
N VAL A 244 4.65 1.74 46.32
CA VAL A 244 4.93 1.90 44.90
C VAL A 244 5.72 0.71 44.39
N SER A 245 5.23 0.02 43.38
CA SER A 245 5.95 -1.03 42.67
C SER A 245 6.32 -0.59 41.25
N LEU A 246 7.61 -0.60 40.92
CA LEU A 246 8.15 -0.30 39.61
C LEU A 246 8.15 -1.60 38.77
N ILE A 247 7.33 -1.67 37.72
CA ILE A 247 7.03 -2.92 37.00
C ILE A 247 7.57 -2.81 35.55
N PRO A 248 8.61 -3.54 35.17
CA PRO A 248 9.11 -3.57 33.81
C PRO A 248 8.15 -4.35 32.90
N HIS A 249 8.07 -3.94 31.63
CA HIS A 249 7.24 -4.62 30.61
C HIS A 249 8.01 -4.92 29.31
N VAL A 250 9.08 -4.19 29.05
CA VAL A 250 10.00 -4.41 27.92
C VAL A 250 11.42 -4.44 28.45
N THR A 251 12.16 -5.49 28.08
CA THR A 251 13.55 -5.72 28.56
C THR A 251 14.51 -5.95 27.39
N THR A 252 14.20 -5.37 26.22
CA THR A 252 15.05 -5.42 25.00
C THR A 252 16.13 -4.38 25.04
N ASP A 253 17.30 -4.72 24.50
CA ASP A 253 18.40 -3.77 24.34
C ASP A 253 17.94 -2.53 23.54
N GLY A 254 18.43 -1.38 23.95
CA GLY A 254 18.06 -0.07 23.35
C GLY A 254 16.67 0.46 23.75
N CYS A 255 15.79 -0.36 24.34
CA CYS A 255 14.46 0.05 24.79
C CYS A 255 14.03 -0.61 26.10
N ASN A 256 14.98 -0.87 26.98
CA ASN A 256 14.80 -1.61 28.24
C ASN A 256 14.19 -0.73 29.34
N ASP A 257 13.00 -1.10 29.83
CA ASP A 257 12.30 -0.39 30.90
C ASP A 257 13.12 -0.40 32.20
N MET A 258 13.91 -1.46 32.45
CA MET A 258 14.75 -1.58 33.65
C MET A 258 15.70 -0.41 33.81
N THR A 259 16.30 0.09 32.72
CA THR A 259 17.22 1.24 32.73
C THR A 259 16.57 2.50 33.33
N THR A 260 15.31 2.78 32.97
CA THR A 260 14.57 3.92 33.52
C THR A 260 14.10 3.63 34.94
N LEU A 261 13.61 2.42 35.21
CA LEU A 261 13.06 2.05 36.52
C LEU A 261 14.14 1.93 37.60
N GLU A 262 15.34 1.43 37.26
CA GLU A 262 16.50 1.41 38.15
C GLU A 262 16.99 2.82 38.52
N ALA A 263 17.02 3.73 37.54
CA ALA A 263 17.37 5.12 37.80
C ALA A 263 16.37 5.78 38.77
N ILE A 264 15.08 5.49 38.59
CA ILE A 264 14.04 5.95 39.54
C ILE A 264 14.21 5.29 40.91
N TYR A 265 14.43 3.97 40.95
CA TYR A 265 14.56 3.23 42.19
C TYR A 265 15.73 3.75 43.07
N LYS A 266 16.86 4.13 42.46
CA LYS A 266 18.02 4.72 43.13
C LYS A 266 17.66 5.96 43.99
N GLU A 267 16.72 6.79 43.51
CA GLU A 267 16.23 7.97 44.23
C GLU A 267 15.45 7.61 45.53
N PHE A 268 15.07 6.35 45.67
CA PHE A 268 14.30 5.82 46.79
C PHE A 268 14.97 4.61 47.48
N GLU A 269 16.27 4.42 47.23
CA GLU A 269 17.01 3.29 47.78
C GLU A 269 16.87 3.22 49.30
N GLY A 270 16.62 2.03 49.83
CA GLY A 270 16.36 1.82 51.24
C GLY A 270 14.93 2.16 51.72
N ASN A 271 14.07 2.73 50.88
CA ASN A 271 12.68 2.98 51.25
C ASN A 271 11.83 1.72 51.15
N LYS A 272 11.41 1.16 52.29
CA LYS A 272 10.59 -0.08 52.38
C LYS A 272 9.22 0.01 51.67
N ARG A 273 8.82 1.19 51.20
CA ARG A 273 7.55 1.40 50.47
C ARG A 273 7.73 1.49 48.94
N VAL A 274 8.96 1.34 48.46
CA VAL A 274 9.25 1.29 46.99
C VAL A 274 9.90 -0.05 46.67
N LEU A 275 9.39 -0.73 45.66
CA LEU A 275 9.88 -2.01 45.16
C LEU A 275 10.17 -1.90 43.64
N LEU A 276 11.28 -2.47 43.23
CA LEU A 276 11.55 -2.76 41.81
C LEU A 276 11.26 -4.24 41.59
N GLU A 277 10.37 -4.54 40.63
CA GLU A 277 10.02 -5.91 40.24
C GLU A 277 11.08 -6.52 39.31
N ASP A 278 11.13 -7.86 39.37
CA ASP A 278 12.05 -8.64 38.57
C ASP A 278 11.67 -8.56 37.06
N SER A 279 12.67 -8.68 36.22
CA SER A 279 12.51 -8.59 34.75
C SER A 279 12.05 -9.89 34.06
N ASP A 280 12.09 -11.02 34.82
CA ASP A 280 11.96 -12.35 34.24
C ASP A 280 10.51 -12.86 34.09
N TYR A 281 9.56 -12.16 34.67
CA TYR A 281 8.15 -12.51 34.55
C TYR A 281 7.68 -12.49 33.09
N ASN A 282 6.90 -13.51 32.70
CA ASN A 282 6.23 -13.54 31.41
C ASN A 282 5.00 -12.59 31.36
N CYS A 283 4.40 -12.43 30.18
CA CYS A 283 3.27 -11.51 29.99
C CYS A 283 2.04 -11.82 30.87
N ARG A 284 1.77 -13.10 31.17
CA ARG A 284 0.64 -13.53 32.02
C ARG A 284 0.92 -13.27 33.49
N GLN A 285 2.15 -13.49 33.94
CA GLN A 285 2.62 -13.26 35.31
C GLN A 285 2.63 -11.76 35.61
N ILE A 286 3.16 -10.93 34.69
CA ILE A 286 3.08 -9.47 34.84
C ILE A 286 1.62 -9.00 34.92
N LYS A 287 0.74 -9.57 34.08
CA LYS A 287 -0.70 -9.27 34.17
C LYS A 287 -1.30 -9.63 35.52
N TYR A 288 -0.85 -10.73 36.15
CA TYR A 288 -1.25 -11.09 37.51
C TYR A 288 -0.74 -10.07 38.52
N ILE A 289 0.53 -9.68 38.45
CA ILE A 289 1.12 -8.68 39.37
C ILE A 289 0.36 -7.35 39.23
N ILE A 290 0.12 -6.85 38.00
CA ILE A 290 -0.66 -5.64 37.76
C ILE A 290 -2.07 -5.76 38.31
N SER A 291 -2.73 -6.92 38.17
CA SER A 291 -4.11 -7.14 38.69
C SER A 291 -4.22 -7.02 40.22
N ASN A 292 -3.10 -7.10 40.96
CA ASN A 292 -3.01 -6.90 42.41
C ASN A 292 -2.65 -5.46 42.80
N CYS A 293 -2.54 -4.54 41.83
CA CYS A 293 -2.38 -3.12 42.11
C CYS A 293 -3.71 -2.43 42.37
N GLU A 294 -3.72 -1.42 43.25
CA GLU A 294 -4.87 -0.55 43.46
C GLU A 294 -5.12 0.34 42.23
N MET A 295 -4.05 0.84 41.64
CA MET A 295 -4.03 1.66 40.43
C MET A 295 -2.71 1.42 39.69
N LEU A 296 -2.67 1.76 38.38
CA LEU A 296 -1.47 1.70 37.56
C LEU A 296 -1.19 3.05 36.90
N ILE A 297 0.10 3.40 36.79
CA ILE A 297 0.59 4.45 35.90
C ILE A 297 1.44 3.76 34.83
N ALA A 298 1.04 3.81 33.56
CA ALA A 298 1.62 2.97 32.52
C ALA A 298 2.07 3.76 31.29
N ALA A 299 3.32 3.54 30.86
CA ALA A 299 3.83 4.05 29.59
C ALA A 299 3.62 3.05 28.45
N ARG A 300 3.76 1.76 28.71
CA ARG A 300 3.58 0.71 27.70
C ARG A 300 2.10 0.39 27.49
N THR A 301 1.67 0.41 26.21
CA THR A 301 0.26 0.13 25.81
C THR A 301 -0.22 -1.21 26.41
N HIS A 302 0.58 -2.28 26.34
CA HIS A 302 0.15 -3.57 26.85
C HIS A 302 0.18 -3.68 28.38
N ALA A 303 0.93 -2.84 29.09
CA ALA A 303 0.80 -2.70 30.53
C ALA A 303 -0.56 -2.05 30.89
N SER A 304 -1.00 -1.02 30.15
CA SER A 304 -2.34 -0.44 30.33
C SER A 304 -3.46 -1.42 29.94
N ILE A 305 -3.29 -2.22 28.87
CA ILE A 305 -4.25 -3.28 28.47
C ILE A 305 -4.35 -4.34 29.58
N ALA A 306 -3.21 -4.76 30.17
CA ALA A 306 -3.19 -5.71 31.29
C ALA A 306 -3.99 -5.16 32.48
N ALA A 307 -3.82 -3.87 32.82
CA ALA A 307 -4.54 -3.20 33.89
C ALA A 307 -6.04 -3.06 33.56
N TYR A 308 -6.42 -2.48 32.44
CA TYR A 308 -7.81 -2.30 32.06
C TYR A 308 -8.55 -3.64 32.00
N SER A 309 -7.93 -4.66 31.41
CA SER A 309 -8.54 -5.99 31.30
C SER A 309 -8.67 -6.72 32.64
N THR A 310 -8.00 -6.25 33.68
CA THR A 310 -8.14 -6.74 35.08
C THR A 310 -8.82 -5.74 36.01
N CYS A 311 -9.50 -4.75 35.39
CA CYS A 311 -10.30 -3.72 36.06
C CYS A 311 -9.47 -2.84 37.05
N VAL A 312 -8.19 -2.61 36.74
CA VAL A 312 -7.31 -1.73 37.51
C VAL A 312 -7.36 -0.32 36.92
N PRO A 313 -7.80 0.70 37.67
CA PRO A 313 -7.81 2.09 37.25
C PRO A 313 -6.39 2.54 36.86
N THR A 314 -6.27 3.13 35.67
CA THR A 314 -4.95 3.40 35.07
C THR A 314 -4.86 4.81 34.51
N LEU A 315 -3.75 5.51 34.82
CA LEU A 315 -3.28 6.71 34.12
C LEU A 315 -2.21 6.30 33.11
N VAL A 316 -2.40 6.64 31.84
CA VAL A 316 -1.42 6.32 30.79
C VAL A 316 -0.52 7.53 30.50
N VAL A 317 0.80 7.33 30.55
CA VAL A 317 1.81 8.25 30.05
C VAL A 317 2.02 7.94 28.56
N GLY A 318 1.27 8.64 27.70
CA GLY A 318 1.17 8.30 26.28
C GLY A 318 2.26 8.93 25.44
N TYR A 319 2.94 8.18 24.61
CA TYR A 319 3.88 8.67 23.59
C TYR A 319 3.35 8.52 22.17
N SER A 320 2.10 8.10 21.98
CA SER A 320 1.48 7.88 20.68
C SER A 320 -0.05 7.91 20.75
N VAL A 321 -0.69 8.03 19.60
CA VAL A 321 -2.16 8.07 19.43
C VAL A 321 -2.87 6.81 19.96
N LYS A 322 -2.20 5.66 19.99
CA LYS A 322 -2.74 4.37 20.44
C LYS A 322 -3.39 4.43 21.82
N SER A 323 -2.73 5.08 22.76
CA SER A 323 -3.24 5.20 24.13
C SER A 323 -4.50 6.07 24.20
N LYS A 324 -4.58 7.12 23.38
CA LYS A 324 -5.78 7.97 23.26
C LYS A 324 -6.95 7.19 22.66
N GLY A 325 -6.71 6.39 21.59
CA GLY A 325 -7.72 5.55 20.95
C GLY A 325 -8.32 4.53 21.91
N ILE A 326 -7.48 3.76 22.61
CA ILE A 326 -7.96 2.76 23.59
C ILE A 326 -8.73 3.41 24.74
N ALA A 327 -8.26 4.54 25.28
CA ALA A 327 -8.96 5.24 26.36
C ALA A 327 -10.32 5.78 25.86
N LYS A 328 -10.38 6.33 24.65
CA LYS A 328 -11.64 6.80 24.02
C LYS A 328 -12.64 5.65 23.85
N ASP A 329 -12.18 4.48 23.43
CA ASP A 329 -13.04 3.30 23.24
C ASP A 329 -13.57 2.75 24.57
N LEU A 330 -12.78 2.84 25.65
CA LEU A 330 -13.17 2.37 26.98
C LEU A 330 -14.01 3.37 27.76
N PHE A 331 -13.72 4.66 27.68
CA PHE A 331 -14.30 5.69 28.55
C PHE A 331 -15.06 6.80 27.81
N GLY A 332 -15.11 6.75 26.47
CA GLY A 332 -15.71 7.81 25.63
C GLY A 332 -14.81 9.04 25.48
N THR A 333 -13.75 9.16 26.26
CA THR A 333 -12.75 10.24 26.22
C THR A 333 -11.38 9.72 26.64
N TYR A 334 -10.32 10.40 26.22
CA TYR A 334 -8.96 10.15 26.75
C TYR A 334 -8.54 11.18 27.83
N GLU A 335 -9.29 12.26 28.01
CA GLU A 335 -8.99 13.30 29.01
C GLU A 335 -8.97 12.71 30.41
N ASN A 336 -7.96 13.07 31.21
CA ASN A 336 -7.65 12.54 32.53
C ASN A 336 -7.18 11.07 32.59
N TYR A 337 -7.40 10.27 31.54
CA TYR A 337 -6.93 8.89 31.44
C TYR A 337 -5.56 8.77 30.77
N VAL A 338 -5.24 9.72 29.86
CA VAL A 338 -3.97 9.77 29.14
C VAL A 338 -3.35 11.13 29.28
N ILE A 339 -2.08 11.18 29.70
CA ILE A 339 -1.25 12.37 29.65
C ILE A 339 -0.17 12.15 28.56
N PRO A 340 -0.10 12.96 27.51
CA PRO A 340 0.99 12.90 26.54
C PRO A 340 2.33 13.14 27.24
N CYS A 341 3.35 12.35 26.91
CA CYS A 341 4.64 12.45 27.59
C CYS A 341 5.38 13.78 27.36
N ASP A 342 5.12 14.44 26.23
CA ASP A 342 5.61 15.79 25.89
C ASP A 342 4.85 16.90 26.63
N GLU A 343 3.70 16.61 27.20
CA GLU A 343 2.90 17.52 28.01
C GLU A 343 3.17 17.40 29.49
N ILE A 344 4.05 16.47 29.94
CA ILE A 344 4.44 16.35 31.33
C ILE A 344 5.28 17.57 31.74
N LYS A 345 4.71 18.38 32.64
CA LYS A 345 5.31 19.59 33.20
C LYS A 345 4.89 19.77 34.65
N GLU A 346 5.46 20.75 35.31
CA GLU A 346 5.34 20.98 36.75
C GLU A 346 3.93 20.74 37.32
N GLY A 347 3.82 19.69 38.14
CA GLY A 347 2.63 19.35 38.91
C GLY A 347 1.47 18.68 38.18
N ASN A 348 1.47 18.59 36.82
CA ASN A 348 0.31 18.08 36.11
C ASN A 348 0.11 16.56 36.26
N ILE A 349 1.17 15.76 36.32
CA ILE A 349 1.05 14.32 36.58
C ILE A 349 0.51 14.02 37.99
N ILE A 350 0.85 14.84 38.96
CA ILE A 350 0.31 14.75 40.31
C ILE A 350 -1.19 15.11 40.33
N ALA A 351 -1.60 16.10 39.56
CA ALA A 351 -3.01 16.46 39.39
C ALA A 351 -3.84 15.32 38.78
N ASN A 352 -3.33 14.69 37.71
CA ASN A 352 -3.97 13.51 37.11
C ASN A 352 -4.00 12.31 38.04
N PHE A 353 -2.94 12.06 38.82
CA PHE A 353 -2.94 11.02 39.85
C PHE A 353 -4.01 11.29 40.91
N LYS A 354 -4.13 12.53 41.42
CA LYS A 354 -5.19 12.91 42.38
C LYS A 354 -6.58 12.65 41.82
N TRP A 355 -6.78 13.00 40.57
CA TRP A 355 -8.05 12.74 39.90
C TRP A 355 -8.33 11.23 39.81
N LEU A 356 -7.33 10.43 39.37
CA LEU A 356 -7.43 8.98 39.30
C LEU A 356 -7.75 8.37 40.66
N ASP A 357 -7.01 8.77 41.73
CA ASP A 357 -7.21 8.27 43.10
C ASP A 357 -8.59 8.61 43.64
N LYS A 358 -9.11 9.81 43.36
CA LYS A 358 -10.47 10.23 43.74
C LYS A 358 -11.54 9.37 43.01
N ASN A 359 -11.32 9.05 41.74
CA ASN A 359 -12.30 8.39 40.88
C ASN A 359 -12.10 6.87 40.76
N LYS A 360 -11.07 6.29 41.36
CA LYS A 360 -10.69 4.87 41.17
C LYS A 360 -11.81 3.86 41.38
N LYS A 361 -12.73 4.11 42.35
CA LYS A 361 -13.86 3.21 42.60
C LYS A 361 -14.87 3.21 41.44
N SER A 362 -15.21 4.37 40.93
CA SER A 362 -16.13 4.51 39.78
C SER A 362 -15.52 3.97 38.48
N ILE A 363 -14.22 4.22 38.28
CA ILE A 363 -13.48 3.69 37.13
C ILE A 363 -13.41 2.16 37.19
N ARG A 364 -13.08 1.59 38.36
CA ARG A 364 -13.08 0.14 38.55
C ARG A 364 -14.43 -0.46 38.27
N LYS A 365 -15.50 0.11 38.81
CA LYS A 365 -16.86 -0.34 38.58
C LYS A 365 -17.24 -0.28 37.10
N HIS A 366 -16.92 0.81 36.41
CA HIS A 366 -17.13 0.95 34.98
C HIS A 366 -16.40 -0.15 34.19
N LEU A 367 -15.15 -0.43 34.52
CA LEU A 367 -14.36 -1.49 33.87
C LEU A 367 -14.96 -2.88 34.19
N GLU A 368 -15.38 -3.14 35.41
CA GLU A 368 -16.05 -4.41 35.80
C GLU A 368 -17.33 -4.65 35.01
N ASP A 369 -18.12 -3.59 34.74
CA ASP A 369 -19.37 -3.68 34.00
C ASP A 369 -19.13 -3.90 32.51
N MET A 370 -18.11 -3.26 31.90
CA MET A 370 -17.88 -3.33 30.45
C MET A 370 -16.95 -4.46 30.00
N MET A 371 -15.95 -4.85 30.81
CA MET A 371 -14.92 -5.81 30.41
C MET A 371 -15.44 -7.19 29.98
N PRO A 372 -16.49 -7.78 30.61
CA PRO A 372 -17.03 -9.05 30.11
C PRO A 372 -17.42 -9.01 28.63
N ASN A 373 -18.17 -7.97 28.23
CA ASN A 373 -18.59 -7.78 26.83
C ASN A 373 -17.40 -7.37 25.93
N TYR A 374 -16.52 -6.49 26.42
CA TYR A 374 -15.37 -6.03 25.65
C TYR A 374 -14.40 -7.20 25.34
N LYS A 375 -14.09 -8.04 26.31
CA LYS A 375 -13.28 -9.25 26.14
C LYS A 375 -13.95 -10.31 25.25
N SER A 376 -15.28 -10.46 25.32
CA SER A 376 -15.97 -11.44 24.48
C SER A 376 -15.78 -11.16 22.99
N LYS A 377 -15.71 -9.87 22.60
CA LYS A 377 -15.40 -9.46 21.23
C LYS A 377 -14.02 -9.92 20.74
N SER A 378 -13.07 -10.13 21.67
CA SER A 378 -11.73 -10.63 21.33
C SER A 378 -11.67 -12.16 21.21
N LYS A 379 -12.63 -12.91 21.79
CA LYS A 379 -12.58 -14.38 21.84
C LYS A 379 -12.88 -15.06 20.51
N ASP A 380 -13.73 -14.44 19.67
CA ASP A 380 -14.17 -15.03 18.41
C ASP A 380 -13.55 -14.36 17.17
N LEU A 381 -12.48 -13.58 17.36
CA LEU A 381 -11.91 -12.74 16.31
C LEU A 381 -11.56 -13.52 15.04
N PHE A 382 -10.91 -14.67 15.18
CA PHE A 382 -10.52 -15.45 14.01
C PHE A 382 -11.73 -15.98 13.25
N LYS A 383 -12.76 -16.45 13.96
CA LYS A 383 -14.02 -16.89 13.36
C LYS A 383 -14.70 -15.75 12.60
N ILE A 384 -14.79 -14.56 13.24
CA ILE A 384 -15.36 -13.35 12.62
C ILE A 384 -14.58 -12.97 11.35
N VAL A 385 -13.25 -13.04 11.39
CA VAL A 385 -12.39 -12.75 10.24
C VAL A 385 -12.62 -13.74 9.11
N ILE A 386 -12.67 -15.04 9.40
CA ILE A 386 -12.91 -16.07 8.37
C ILE A 386 -14.31 -15.92 7.77
N GLU A 387 -15.34 -15.74 8.60
CA GLU A 387 -16.71 -15.49 8.10
C GLU A 387 -16.79 -14.25 7.22
N ARG A 388 -16.10 -13.18 7.58
CA ARG A 388 -16.01 -11.96 6.76
C ARG A 388 -15.30 -12.21 5.43
N LEU A 389 -14.18 -12.94 5.42
CA LEU A 389 -13.47 -13.33 4.21
C LEU A 389 -14.36 -14.14 3.27
N GLU A 390 -15.04 -15.17 3.78
CA GLU A 390 -15.95 -16.01 3.00
C GLU A 390 -17.15 -15.22 2.44
N ASN A 391 -17.73 -14.35 3.25
CA ASN A 391 -18.84 -13.50 2.82
C ASN A 391 -18.40 -12.49 1.75
N ASN A 392 -17.22 -11.90 1.89
CA ASN A 392 -16.68 -10.99 0.88
C ASN A 392 -16.40 -11.72 -0.43
N GLU A 393 -15.89 -12.95 -0.39
CA GLU A 393 -15.69 -13.76 -1.59
C GLU A 393 -16.99 -14.13 -2.30
N LYS A 394 -18.03 -14.52 -1.53
CA LYS A 394 -19.33 -14.89 -2.10
C LYS A 394 -20.05 -13.71 -2.78
N LYS A 395 -19.78 -12.48 -2.34
CA LYS A 395 -20.42 -11.25 -2.86
C LYS A 395 -19.75 -10.68 -4.11
N LEU A 396 -18.51 -11.03 -4.41
CA LEU A 396 -17.77 -10.42 -5.51
C LEU A 396 -17.62 -11.37 -6.72
N ILE A 397 -17.81 -10.83 -7.93
CA ILE A 397 -17.49 -11.55 -9.17
C ILE A 397 -15.98 -11.65 -9.33
N CYS A 398 -15.27 -10.56 -9.07
CA CYS A 398 -13.82 -10.45 -8.95
C CYS A 398 -13.50 -9.31 -7.98
N PRO A 399 -12.26 -9.18 -7.48
CA PRO A 399 -11.88 -8.04 -6.64
C PRO A 399 -12.20 -6.70 -7.31
N LYS A 400 -12.84 -5.77 -6.58
CA LYS A 400 -13.29 -4.47 -7.11
C LYS A 400 -12.15 -3.71 -7.78
N ASN A 401 -10.99 -3.64 -7.13
CA ASN A 401 -9.79 -2.99 -7.65
C ASN A 401 -9.14 -3.69 -8.85
N LYS A 402 -9.61 -4.87 -9.24
CA LYS A 402 -9.19 -5.60 -10.45
C LYS A 402 -10.25 -5.54 -11.55
N CYS A 403 -11.49 -5.19 -11.20
CA CYS A 403 -12.60 -5.17 -12.15
C CYS A 403 -12.35 -4.18 -13.27
N ILE A 404 -12.30 -4.67 -14.52
CA ILE A 404 -12.07 -3.86 -15.73
C ILE A 404 -13.36 -3.23 -16.30
N GLY A 405 -14.53 -3.50 -15.70
CA GLY A 405 -15.82 -2.92 -16.13
C GLY A 405 -16.30 -3.34 -17.52
N CYS A 406 -15.89 -4.50 -18.00
CA CYS A 406 -16.22 -4.97 -19.36
C CYS A 406 -17.70 -5.38 -19.56
N GLY A 407 -18.44 -5.67 -18.49
CA GLY A 407 -19.84 -6.12 -18.57
C GLY A 407 -20.05 -7.58 -18.97
N LEU A 408 -18.99 -8.37 -19.16
CA LEU A 408 -19.14 -9.77 -19.60
C LEU A 408 -19.94 -10.62 -18.59
N CYS A 409 -19.81 -10.34 -17.31
CA CYS A 409 -20.59 -11.00 -16.25
C CYS A 409 -22.11 -10.71 -16.38
N ILE A 410 -22.49 -9.52 -16.85
CA ILE A 410 -23.89 -9.15 -17.15
C ILE A 410 -24.36 -9.96 -18.36
N ASN A 411 -23.59 -9.93 -19.46
CA ASN A 411 -23.91 -10.66 -20.69
C ASN A 411 -24.06 -12.18 -20.47
N LYS A 412 -23.30 -12.74 -19.56
CA LYS A 412 -23.32 -14.19 -19.28
C LYS A 412 -24.32 -14.62 -18.20
N CYS A 413 -25.05 -13.68 -17.56
CA CYS A 413 -26.00 -14.00 -16.51
C CYS A 413 -27.33 -14.47 -17.09
N PRO A 414 -27.72 -15.74 -16.94
CA PRO A 414 -28.96 -16.26 -17.54
C PRO A 414 -30.23 -15.77 -16.83
N LYS A 415 -30.09 -15.16 -15.64
CA LYS A 415 -31.20 -14.62 -14.83
C LYS A 415 -31.24 -13.11 -14.80
N ASN A 416 -30.40 -12.43 -15.56
CA ASN A 416 -30.27 -10.96 -15.54
C ASN A 416 -30.13 -10.40 -14.12
N ALA A 417 -29.46 -11.17 -13.24
CA ALA A 417 -29.29 -10.84 -11.82
C ALA A 417 -28.10 -9.88 -11.59
N ILE A 418 -27.46 -9.36 -12.64
CA ILE A 418 -26.29 -8.50 -12.51
C ILE A 418 -26.54 -7.19 -13.25
N THR A 419 -26.34 -6.09 -12.54
CA THR A 419 -26.41 -4.73 -13.06
C THR A 419 -25.12 -3.96 -12.78
N PHE A 420 -24.97 -2.77 -13.36
CA PHE A 420 -23.87 -1.87 -13.04
C PHE A 420 -24.30 -0.83 -12.00
N LYS A 421 -23.40 -0.54 -11.04
CA LYS A 421 -23.41 0.66 -10.21
C LYS A 421 -22.16 1.49 -10.49
N GLU A 422 -22.33 2.81 -10.52
CA GLU A 422 -21.22 3.74 -10.69
C GLU A 422 -20.61 4.10 -9.34
N ASP A 423 -19.27 4.29 -9.35
CA ASP A 423 -18.57 4.95 -8.26
C ASP A 423 -18.62 6.48 -8.43
N GLU A 424 -18.00 7.21 -7.52
CA GLU A 424 -17.98 8.68 -7.52
C GLU A 424 -17.31 9.26 -8.77
N LEU A 425 -16.33 8.56 -9.33
CA LEU A 425 -15.65 8.95 -10.58
C LEU A 425 -16.42 8.51 -11.84
N GLY A 426 -17.58 7.83 -11.69
CA GLY A 426 -18.42 7.36 -12.79
C GLY A 426 -18.04 5.97 -13.31
N PHE A 427 -17.05 5.29 -12.76
CA PHE A 427 -16.69 3.95 -13.20
C PHE A 427 -17.72 2.92 -12.79
N LYS A 428 -18.13 2.09 -13.74
CA LYS A 428 -19.16 1.05 -13.57
C LYS A 428 -18.57 -0.23 -12.98
N TYR A 429 -19.23 -0.74 -11.90
CA TYR A 429 -18.89 -2.00 -11.23
C TYR A 429 -20.13 -2.89 -11.15
N PRO A 430 -20.00 -4.22 -11.37
CA PRO A 430 -21.15 -5.12 -11.34
C PRO A 430 -21.64 -5.33 -9.90
N ILE A 431 -22.95 -5.31 -9.73
CA ILE A 431 -23.67 -5.68 -8.49
C ILE A 431 -24.56 -6.88 -8.79
N ILE A 432 -24.59 -7.85 -7.89
CA ILE A 432 -25.44 -9.03 -7.97
C ILE A 432 -26.70 -8.79 -7.16
N ASP A 433 -27.85 -8.96 -7.81
CA ASP A 433 -29.15 -9.09 -7.16
C ASP A 433 -29.30 -10.54 -6.69
N TYR A 434 -29.14 -10.76 -5.39
CA TYR A 434 -29.16 -12.11 -4.81
C TYR A 434 -30.54 -12.74 -4.78
N ASP A 435 -31.63 -11.97 -4.89
CA ASP A 435 -32.99 -12.49 -4.97
C ASP A 435 -33.24 -13.16 -6.34
N LYS A 436 -32.53 -12.72 -7.38
CA LYS A 436 -32.59 -13.29 -8.71
C LYS A 436 -31.46 -14.30 -8.99
N CYS A 437 -30.37 -14.24 -8.20
CA CYS A 437 -29.18 -15.04 -8.44
C CYS A 437 -29.37 -16.50 -8.05
N VAL A 438 -29.18 -17.43 -9.01
CA VAL A 438 -29.28 -18.88 -8.78
C VAL A 438 -27.95 -19.55 -8.43
N GLY A 439 -26.88 -18.80 -8.17
CA GLY A 439 -25.58 -19.33 -7.75
C GLY A 439 -24.81 -20.15 -8.81
N CYS A 440 -25.11 -20.00 -10.10
CA CYS A 440 -24.50 -20.81 -11.17
C CYS A 440 -23.02 -20.52 -11.48
N ASP A 441 -22.47 -19.46 -10.92
CA ASP A 441 -21.08 -19.02 -11.05
C ASP A 441 -20.59 -18.70 -12.48
N LEU A 442 -21.49 -18.61 -13.46
CA LEU A 442 -21.11 -18.27 -14.85
C LEU A 442 -20.43 -16.90 -14.95
N CYS A 443 -20.85 -15.95 -14.13
CA CYS A 443 -20.25 -14.61 -14.07
C CYS A 443 -18.78 -14.65 -13.64
N ARG A 444 -18.42 -15.49 -12.63
CA ARG A 444 -17.04 -15.65 -12.15
C ARG A 444 -16.18 -16.45 -13.13
N LYS A 445 -16.71 -17.58 -13.65
CA LYS A 445 -16.00 -18.45 -14.62
C LYS A 445 -15.66 -17.72 -15.91
N ASN A 446 -16.54 -16.80 -16.37
CA ASN A 446 -16.30 -16.02 -17.60
C ASN A 446 -15.58 -14.70 -17.33
N CYS A 447 -15.32 -14.32 -16.08
CA CYS A 447 -14.59 -13.08 -15.78
C CYS A 447 -13.13 -13.17 -16.29
N PRO A 448 -12.67 -12.23 -17.13
CA PRO A 448 -11.30 -12.25 -17.62
C PRO A 448 -10.25 -12.16 -16.51
N ILE A 449 -10.60 -11.52 -15.39
CA ILE A 449 -9.72 -11.37 -14.23
C ILE A 449 -9.47 -12.69 -13.51
N ASN A 450 -10.45 -13.59 -13.49
CA ASN A 450 -10.35 -14.90 -12.85
C ASN A 450 -9.75 -15.99 -13.76
N SER A 451 -9.38 -15.61 -14.99
CA SER A 451 -8.85 -16.56 -15.97
C SER A 451 -7.35 -16.80 -15.74
N ASN A 452 -6.98 -18.07 -15.68
CA ASN A 452 -5.58 -18.52 -15.65
C ASN A 452 -5.08 -18.95 -17.03
N GLU A 453 -5.70 -18.47 -18.12
CA GLU A 453 -5.28 -18.84 -19.47
C GLU A 453 -3.82 -18.43 -19.70
N LYS A 454 -3.00 -19.45 -20.03
CA LYS A 454 -1.61 -19.21 -20.42
C LYS A 454 -1.59 -18.74 -21.86
N LYS A 455 -0.86 -17.67 -22.14
CA LYS A 455 -0.53 -17.23 -23.48
C LYS A 455 0.44 -18.26 -24.09
N GLU A 456 0.26 -18.57 -25.37
CA GLU A 456 1.25 -19.33 -26.14
C GLU A 456 2.58 -18.58 -26.13
N LYS A 457 3.69 -19.31 -25.96
CA LYS A 457 5.03 -18.72 -25.98
C LYS A 457 5.32 -18.19 -27.39
N PHE A 458 5.50 -16.90 -27.50
CA PHE A 458 5.91 -16.21 -28.73
C PHE A 458 6.89 -15.09 -28.36
N THR A 459 7.99 -15.00 -29.11
CA THR A 459 8.95 -13.90 -28.93
C THR A 459 8.46 -12.70 -29.73
N PRO A 460 8.06 -11.58 -29.10
CA PRO A 460 7.52 -10.44 -29.83
C PRO A 460 8.52 -9.87 -30.85
N ILE A 461 8.00 -9.50 -32.03
CA ILE A 461 8.76 -8.81 -33.06
C ILE A 461 8.29 -7.36 -33.09
N CYS A 462 9.22 -6.41 -33.10
CA CYS A 462 8.90 -5.00 -33.01
C CYS A 462 9.44 -4.19 -34.21
N TYR A 463 8.65 -3.23 -34.64
CA TYR A 463 9.02 -2.24 -35.66
C TYR A 463 8.63 -0.83 -35.18
N ALA A 464 9.48 0.14 -35.48
CA ALA A 464 9.09 1.54 -35.62
C ALA A 464 8.52 1.70 -37.05
N ALA A 465 7.27 2.15 -37.15
CA ALA A 465 6.61 2.16 -38.46
C ALA A 465 5.59 3.29 -38.59
N LYS A 466 5.43 3.76 -39.84
CA LYS A 466 4.40 4.73 -40.22
C LYS A 466 3.76 4.37 -41.57
N ASN A 467 2.49 4.72 -41.74
CA ASN A 467 1.75 4.52 -42.99
C ASN A 467 2.39 5.35 -44.10
N LYS A 468 2.56 4.81 -45.30
CA LYS A 468 3.05 5.55 -46.47
C LYS A 468 2.13 6.72 -46.84
N ASN A 469 0.82 6.59 -46.62
CA ASN A 469 -0.16 7.62 -46.92
C ASN A 469 -0.16 8.70 -45.81
N SER A 470 0.33 9.91 -46.14
CA SER A 470 0.39 11.06 -45.24
C SER A 470 -1.00 11.52 -44.80
N GLU A 471 -2.01 11.52 -45.64
CA GLU A 471 -3.36 11.94 -45.27
C GLU A 471 -3.99 11.03 -44.20
N ILE A 472 -3.69 9.73 -44.24
CA ILE A 472 -4.12 8.79 -43.19
C ILE A 472 -3.34 9.09 -41.88
N ARG A 473 -2.03 9.39 -41.96
CA ARG A 473 -1.22 9.76 -40.82
C ARG A 473 -1.74 11.02 -40.12
N LYS A 474 -2.01 12.08 -40.89
CA LYS A 474 -2.55 13.35 -40.36
C LYS A 474 -3.86 13.14 -39.60
N LYS A 475 -4.76 12.30 -40.10
CA LYS A 475 -6.04 11.97 -39.45
C LYS A 475 -5.93 10.93 -38.32
N SER A 476 -4.77 10.35 -38.07
CA SER A 476 -4.51 9.34 -37.07
C SER A 476 -3.79 9.95 -35.89
N THR A 477 -3.89 9.36 -34.68
CA THR A 477 -3.18 9.84 -33.46
C THR A 477 -1.67 9.60 -33.54
N SER A 478 -1.25 8.48 -34.15
CA SER A 478 0.13 8.07 -34.30
C SER A 478 0.49 7.85 -35.79
N GLY A 479 1.32 6.92 -36.16
CA GLY A 479 1.76 6.62 -37.52
C GLY A 479 0.71 6.02 -38.46
N GLY A 480 -0.57 5.91 -38.08
CA GLY A 480 -1.67 5.53 -38.98
C GLY A 480 -1.76 4.04 -39.32
N LEU A 481 -1.18 3.15 -38.53
CA LEU A 481 -1.11 1.71 -38.80
C LEU A 481 -2.45 1.00 -38.67
N PHE A 482 -3.29 1.38 -37.70
CA PHE A 482 -4.59 0.75 -37.47
C PHE A 482 -5.44 0.72 -38.75
N THR A 483 -5.44 1.81 -39.51
CA THR A 483 -6.18 1.92 -40.76
C THR A 483 -5.74 0.87 -41.79
N ILE A 484 -4.44 0.54 -41.89
CA ILE A 484 -3.94 -0.48 -42.83
C ILE A 484 -4.55 -1.85 -42.51
N PHE A 485 -4.58 -2.25 -41.23
CA PHE A 485 -5.17 -3.53 -40.78
C PHE A 485 -6.69 -3.53 -41.05
N ALA A 486 -7.37 -2.46 -40.63
CA ALA A 486 -8.82 -2.34 -40.74
C ALA A 486 -9.29 -2.38 -42.21
N GLU A 487 -8.67 -1.58 -43.12
CA GLU A 487 -8.97 -1.60 -44.53
C GLU A 487 -8.73 -2.97 -45.17
N LYS A 488 -7.70 -3.69 -44.71
CA LYS A 488 -7.42 -5.04 -45.22
C LYS A 488 -8.51 -6.03 -44.85
N VAL A 489 -9.02 -5.94 -43.62
CA VAL A 489 -10.13 -6.80 -43.16
C VAL A 489 -11.41 -6.49 -43.96
N ILE A 490 -11.75 -5.21 -44.10
CA ILE A 490 -12.93 -4.77 -44.84
C ILE A 490 -12.83 -5.19 -46.32
N SER A 491 -11.65 -5.06 -46.93
CA SER A 491 -11.46 -5.49 -48.36
C SER A 491 -11.72 -6.98 -48.59
N LYS A 492 -11.66 -7.78 -47.54
CA LYS A 492 -12.01 -9.20 -47.50
C LYS A 492 -13.45 -9.48 -47.03
N LYS A 493 -14.34 -8.47 -47.09
CA LYS A 493 -15.73 -8.54 -46.62
C LYS A 493 -15.82 -8.90 -45.10
N GLY A 494 -14.76 -8.64 -44.32
CA GLY A 494 -14.73 -8.77 -42.88
C GLY A 494 -15.33 -7.55 -42.19
N VAL A 495 -15.33 -7.59 -40.84
CA VAL A 495 -15.89 -6.55 -40.01
C VAL A 495 -14.87 -6.07 -38.98
N VAL A 496 -14.97 -4.82 -38.58
CA VAL A 496 -14.05 -4.19 -37.60
C VAL A 496 -14.85 -3.64 -36.43
N TYR A 497 -14.39 -3.94 -35.22
CA TYR A 497 -14.92 -3.36 -34.01
C TYR A 497 -13.90 -2.40 -33.39
N GLY A 498 -14.33 -1.17 -33.16
CA GLY A 498 -13.48 -0.12 -32.60
C GLY A 498 -14.26 0.93 -31.82
N ALA A 499 -13.55 1.71 -31.03
CA ALA A 499 -14.15 2.75 -30.20
C ALA A 499 -14.54 3.99 -30.98
N ILE A 500 -15.78 4.45 -30.86
CA ILE A 500 -16.27 5.76 -31.30
C ILE A 500 -16.44 6.69 -30.09
N LYS A 501 -16.31 7.98 -30.31
CA LYS A 501 -16.63 9.03 -29.34
C LYS A 501 -17.89 9.78 -29.85
N GLU A 502 -18.88 9.90 -28.94
CA GLU A 502 -20.12 10.65 -29.16
C GLU A 502 -20.26 11.66 -27.98
N GLY A 503 -19.97 12.93 -28.26
CA GLY A 503 -19.74 13.90 -27.19
C GLY A 503 -18.53 13.51 -26.34
N THR A 504 -18.71 13.24 -25.08
CA THR A 504 -17.66 12.72 -24.16
C THR A 504 -17.77 11.22 -23.95
N SER A 505 -18.88 10.60 -24.32
CA SER A 505 -19.12 9.17 -24.18
C SER A 505 -18.32 8.38 -25.21
N VAL A 506 -17.78 7.22 -24.78
CA VAL A 506 -17.01 6.35 -25.65
C VAL A 506 -17.61 4.94 -25.60
N ARG A 507 -17.91 4.40 -26.76
CA ARG A 507 -18.43 3.03 -26.92
C ARG A 507 -17.82 2.33 -28.10
N HIS A 508 -17.87 1.01 -28.15
CA HIS A 508 -17.48 0.26 -29.33
C HIS A 508 -18.64 0.16 -30.31
N ILE A 509 -18.29 0.22 -31.58
CA ILE A 509 -19.23 -0.02 -32.69
C ILE A 509 -18.64 -1.03 -33.64
N ARG A 510 -19.51 -1.64 -34.47
CA ARG A 510 -19.20 -2.46 -35.63
C ARG A 510 -19.16 -1.58 -36.88
N VAL A 511 -18.14 -1.72 -37.69
CA VAL A 511 -18.01 -1.06 -39.01
C VAL A 511 -17.58 -2.08 -40.06
N ASP A 512 -18.07 -1.93 -41.31
CA ASP A 512 -17.78 -2.83 -42.42
C ASP A 512 -17.53 -2.10 -43.76
N SER A 513 -17.42 -0.78 -43.69
CA SER A 513 -17.01 0.05 -44.84
C SER A 513 -15.82 0.96 -44.50
N LYS A 514 -15.14 1.45 -45.55
CA LYS A 514 -13.99 2.36 -45.38
C LYS A 514 -14.42 3.72 -44.86
N GLU A 515 -15.59 4.19 -45.28
CA GLU A 515 -16.17 5.46 -44.88
C GLU A 515 -16.44 5.46 -43.36
N GLU A 516 -16.90 4.34 -42.84
CA GLU A 516 -17.16 4.22 -41.38
C GLU A 516 -15.90 4.10 -40.52
N LEU A 517 -14.75 3.72 -41.13
CA LEU A 517 -13.49 3.63 -40.39
C LEU A 517 -13.08 4.97 -39.78
N GLU A 518 -13.46 6.10 -40.39
CA GLU A 518 -13.13 7.41 -39.83
C GLU A 518 -13.74 7.62 -38.44
N LYS A 519 -14.91 7.05 -38.15
CA LYS A 519 -15.61 7.16 -36.87
C LYS A 519 -14.81 6.54 -35.72
N ILE A 520 -14.08 5.46 -35.98
CA ILE A 520 -13.32 4.71 -34.96
C ILE A 520 -11.82 5.06 -34.93
N ARG A 521 -11.36 5.94 -35.83
CA ARG A 521 -9.97 6.43 -35.85
C ARG A 521 -9.70 7.37 -34.67
N GLY A 522 -8.44 7.45 -34.24
CA GLY A 522 -7.98 8.34 -33.16
C GLY A 522 -8.14 7.77 -31.77
N SER A 523 -7.28 8.22 -30.86
CA SER A 523 -7.26 7.78 -29.44
C SER A 523 -8.37 8.42 -28.63
N LYS A 524 -9.06 7.62 -27.83
CA LYS A 524 -10.05 8.03 -26.82
C LYS A 524 -9.54 7.58 -25.47
N TYR A 525 -9.27 8.52 -24.57
CA TYR A 525 -8.70 8.20 -23.25
C TYR A 525 -9.74 7.80 -22.20
N ALA A 526 -11.04 8.04 -22.49
CA ALA A 526 -12.12 7.55 -21.65
C ALA A 526 -12.39 6.05 -21.90
N GLN A 527 -12.90 5.39 -20.85
CA GLN A 527 -13.26 3.98 -20.91
C GLN A 527 -14.41 3.75 -21.87
N SER A 528 -14.18 2.97 -22.91
CA SER A 528 -15.21 2.60 -23.87
C SER A 528 -16.12 1.50 -23.34
N ASN A 529 -17.44 1.64 -23.51
CA ASN A 529 -18.40 0.57 -23.31
C ASN A 529 -18.26 -0.47 -24.43
N ILE A 530 -18.04 -1.74 -24.05
CA ILE A 530 -17.96 -2.89 -24.98
C ILE A 530 -19.11 -3.89 -24.81
N LEU A 531 -19.98 -3.70 -23.83
CA LEU A 531 -21.08 -4.61 -23.53
C LEU A 531 -22.04 -4.73 -24.72
N ASP A 532 -22.35 -3.60 -25.35
CA ASP A 532 -23.36 -3.49 -26.40
C ASP A 532 -22.96 -4.21 -27.70
N VAL A 533 -21.68 -4.52 -27.91
CA VAL A 533 -21.20 -5.20 -29.11
C VAL A 533 -21.03 -6.71 -28.94
N PHE A 534 -21.15 -7.25 -27.71
CA PHE A 534 -20.92 -8.67 -27.49
C PHE A 534 -21.86 -9.58 -28.31
N GLU A 535 -23.15 -9.24 -28.40
CA GLU A 535 -24.10 -10.02 -29.19
C GLU A 535 -23.81 -9.91 -30.71
N LYS A 536 -23.46 -8.70 -31.20
CA LYS A 536 -23.07 -8.50 -32.61
C LYS A 536 -21.81 -9.29 -32.95
N VAL A 537 -20.83 -9.37 -32.04
CA VAL A 537 -19.63 -10.21 -32.24
C VAL A 537 -20.03 -11.69 -32.37
N LYS A 538 -20.97 -12.18 -31.55
CA LYS A 538 -21.47 -13.55 -31.64
C LYS A 538 -22.21 -13.82 -32.96
N GLU A 539 -23.01 -12.85 -33.41
CA GLU A 539 -23.69 -12.94 -34.72
C GLU A 539 -22.70 -13.01 -35.88
N ASP A 540 -21.65 -12.17 -35.87
CA ASP A 540 -20.60 -12.19 -36.91
C ASP A 540 -19.78 -13.49 -36.88
N ILE A 541 -19.56 -14.08 -35.69
CA ILE A 541 -18.95 -15.42 -35.54
C ILE A 541 -19.83 -16.49 -36.16
N ASN A 542 -21.13 -16.50 -35.87
CA ASN A 542 -22.08 -17.44 -36.40
C ASN A 542 -22.18 -17.31 -37.95
N ASN A 543 -22.01 -16.12 -38.49
CA ASN A 543 -21.99 -15.84 -39.90
C ASN A 543 -20.62 -16.06 -40.56
N ASN A 544 -19.67 -16.65 -39.83
CA ASN A 544 -18.31 -16.98 -40.27
C ASN A 544 -17.54 -15.79 -40.86
N LYS A 545 -17.77 -14.56 -40.37
CA LYS A 545 -17.08 -13.34 -40.81
C LYS A 545 -15.64 -13.32 -40.31
N PHE A 546 -14.73 -12.71 -41.07
CA PHE A 546 -13.44 -12.31 -40.54
C PHE A 546 -13.62 -11.08 -39.66
N ILE A 547 -13.16 -11.13 -38.40
CA ILE A 547 -13.44 -10.11 -37.38
C ILE A 547 -12.12 -9.46 -36.93
N LEU A 548 -12.01 -8.14 -36.97
CA LEU A 548 -10.96 -7.40 -36.27
C LEU A 548 -11.57 -6.77 -35.01
N LEU A 549 -11.04 -7.13 -33.85
CA LEU A 549 -11.41 -6.53 -32.56
C LEU A 549 -10.27 -5.63 -32.07
N SER A 550 -10.54 -4.35 -31.89
CA SER A 550 -9.55 -3.41 -31.33
C SER A 550 -10.00 -2.85 -29.98
N GLY A 551 -9.03 -2.51 -29.12
CA GLY A 551 -9.36 -1.95 -27.79
C GLY A 551 -8.14 -1.86 -26.87
N THR A 552 -8.39 -1.54 -25.60
CA THR A 552 -7.34 -1.64 -24.56
C THR A 552 -7.02 -3.13 -24.28
N PRO A 553 -5.83 -3.45 -23.73
CA PRO A 553 -5.45 -4.86 -23.47
C PRO A 553 -6.48 -5.63 -22.64
N CYS A 554 -7.09 -4.98 -21.64
CA CYS A 554 -8.13 -5.60 -20.81
C CYS A 554 -9.45 -5.83 -21.56
N GLN A 555 -9.84 -4.97 -22.51
CA GLN A 555 -10.99 -5.16 -23.38
C GLN A 555 -10.75 -6.32 -24.36
N ILE A 556 -9.54 -6.42 -24.91
CA ILE A 556 -9.17 -7.57 -25.76
C ILE A 556 -9.26 -8.87 -24.99
N ALA A 557 -8.87 -8.89 -23.69
CA ALA A 557 -9.06 -10.08 -22.86
C ALA A 557 -10.53 -10.44 -22.65
N ALA A 558 -11.44 -9.46 -22.55
CA ALA A 558 -12.88 -9.71 -22.50
C ALA A 558 -13.41 -10.25 -23.84
N PHE A 559 -13.00 -9.66 -24.96
CA PHE A 559 -13.35 -10.15 -26.29
C PHE A 559 -12.85 -11.58 -26.52
N LYS A 560 -11.65 -11.91 -26.06
CA LYS A 560 -11.12 -13.29 -26.15
C LYS A 560 -12.02 -14.32 -25.47
N LYS A 561 -12.70 -13.96 -24.39
CA LYS A 561 -13.71 -14.82 -23.75
C LYS A 561 -15.00 -14.97 -24.56
N ILE A 562 -15.35 -14.00 -25.38
CA ILE A 562 -16.52 -14.07 -26.27
C ILE A 562 -16.22 -14.93 -27.51
N ILE A 563 -15.07 -14.69 -28.14
CA ILE A 563 -14.70 -15.39 -29.40
C ILE A 563 -14.36 -16.87 -29.16
N GLY A 564 -13.90 -17.22 -27.92
CA GLY A 564 -13.53 -18.61 -27.59
C GLY A 564 -12.46 -19.16 -28.56
N ASN A 565 -12.79 -20.25 -29.27
CA ASN A 565 -11.88 -20.91 -30.22
C ASN A 565 -12.03 -20.43 -31.68
N TYR A 566 -12.79 -19.35 -31.94
CA TYR A 566 -12.99 -18.83 -33.31
C TYR A 566 -11.65 -18.39 -33.91
N LYS A 567 -11.39 -18.84 -35.16
CA LYS A 567 -10.07 -18.64 -35.81
C LYS A 567 -10.02 -17.44 -36.75
N ASN A 568 -11.16 -17.04 -37.33
CA ASN A 568 -11.20 -15.92 -38.28
C ASN A 568 -11.24 -14.56 -37.57
N VAL A 569 -10.28 -14.35 -36.66
CA VAL A 569 -10.22 -13.12 -35.86
C VAL A 569 -8.79 -12.59 -35.76
N LEU A 570 -8.67 -11.25 -35.73
CA LEU A 570 -7.45 -10.53 -35.41
C LEU A 570 -7.71 -9.63 -34.22
N LEU A 571 -6.91 -9.77 -33.17
CA LEU A 571 -6.99 -9.00 -31.93
C LEU A 571 -5.92 -7.91 -31.94
N ILE A 572 -6.32 -6.64 -31.88
CA ILE A 572 -5.40 -5.49 -31.84
C ILE A 572 -5.60 -4.72 -30.55
N SER A 573 -4.56 -4.62 -29.72
CA SER A 573 -4.59 -3.74 -28.55
C SER A 573 -3.73 -2.49 -28.75
N VAL A 574 -4.01 -1.47 -27.95
CA VAL A 574 -3.16 -0.28 -27.84
C VAL A 574 -2.17 -0.42 -26.70
N ILE A 575 -1.01 0.28 -26.78
CA ILE A 575 -0.19 0.54 -25.59
C ILE A 575 -1.01 1.47 -24.69
N CYS A 576 -1.38 1.00 -23.51
CA CYS A 576 -2.36 1.66 -22.65
C CYS A 576 -1.74 2.09 -21.32
N HIS A 577 -1.84 3.37 -20.99
CA HIS A 577 -1.48 3.91 -19.68
C HIS A 577 -2.56 3.59 -18.64
N GLY A 578 -3.80 3.95 -18.93
CA GLY A 578 -5.01 3.79 -18.13
C GLY A 578 -6.19 4.41 -18.85
N VAL A 579 -7.34 4.44 -18.19
CA VAL A 579 -8.57 5.06 -18.72
C VAL A 579 -9.21 5.95 -17.66
N ILE A 580 -9.79 7.08 -18.12
CA ILE A 580 -10.65 7.95 -17.33
C ILE A 580 -12.12 7.62 -17.59
N ASN A 581 -13.04 8.28 -16.88
CA ASN A 581 -14.47 8.17 -17.13
C ASN A 581 -15.02 9.45 -17.77
N GLU A 582 -16.06 9.31 -18.60
CA GLU A 582 -16.76 10.43 -19.24
C GLU A 582 -17.30 11.45 -18.23
N LYS A 583 -17.70 11.03 -17.03
CA LYS A 583 -18.16 11.91 -15.95
C LYS A 583 -17.12 12.95 -15.56
N ILE A 584 -15.86 12.56 -15.48
CA ILE A 584 -14.75 13.50 -15.18
C ILE A 584 -14.49 14.42 -16.39
N THR A 585 -14.60 13.91 -17.60
CA THR A 585 -14.48 14.72 -18.83
C THR A 585 -15.59 15.77 -18.89
N ASN A 586 -16.83 15.39 -18.59
CA ASN A 586 -17.97 16.31 -18.53
C ASN A 586 -17.73 17.39 -17.46
N LYS A 587 -17.33 17.00 -16.25
CA LYS A 587 -17.00 17.94 -15.19
C LYS A 587 -15.91 18.94 -15.60
N TYR A 588 -14.86 18.47 -16.30
CA TYR A 588 -13.82 19.33 -16.84
C TYR A 588 -14.40 20.36 -17.84
N LEU A 589 -15.22 19.92 -18.79
CA LEU A 589 -15.81 20.81 -19.79
C LEU A 589 -16.78 21.82 -19.15
N GLU A 590 -17.60 21.38 -18.20
CA GLU A 590 -18.53 22.24 -17.45
C GLU A 590 -17.79 23.31 -16.62
N GLU A 591 -16.68 22.95 -16.01
CA GLU A 591 -15.90 23.86 -15.17
C GLU A 591 -15.05 24.86 -15.97
N GLU A 592 -14.38 24.39 -17.04
CA GLU A 592 -13.46 25.23 -17.84
C GLU A 592 -14.16 26.09 -18.88
N PHE A 593 -15.33 25.67 -19.38
CA PHE A 593 -16.06 26.32 -20.45
C PHE A 593 -17.45 26.83 -20.00
N LYS A 594 -17.52 27.33 -18.77
CA LYS A 594 -18.73 27.96 -18.23
C LYS A 594 -19.26 29.04 -19.17
N ASN A 595 -20.55 29.05 -19.43
CA ASN A 595 -21.22 30.00 -20.30
C ASN A 595 -20.83 29.92 -21.80
N GLN A 596 -20.41 28.73 -22.25
CA GLN A 596 -20.10 28.44 -23.64
C GLN A 596 -20.74 27.09 -24.01
N THR A 597 -21.14 26.98 -25.28
CA THR A 597 -21.60 25.70 -25.83
C THR A 597 -20.43 24.96 -26.46
N VAL A 598 -20.02 23.85 -25.84
CA VAL A 598 -18.98 22.97 -26.42
C VAL A 598 -19.57 22.25 -27.61
N LYS A 599 -19.02 22.51 -28.83
CA LYS A 599 -19.42 21.89 -30.09
C LYS A 599 -18.69 20.57 -30.33
N SER A 600 -17.38 20.55 -30.06
CA SER A 600 -16.55 19.34 -30.18
C SER A 600 -15.45 19.30 -29.14
N PHE A 601 -15.01 18.09 -28.82
CA PHE A 601 -13.93 17.81 -27.88
C PHE A 601 -13.11 16.65 -28.42
N ASP A 602 -11.79 16.83 -28.56
CA ASP A 602 -10.87 15.77 -28.93
C ASP A 602 -9.80 15.56 -27.83
N TYR A 603 -9.72 14.33 -27.33
CA TYR A 603 -8.72 13.95 -26.35
C TYR A 603 -7.28 14.10 -26.85
N ARG A 604 -7.07 14.10 -28.17
CA ARG A 604 -5.75 14.24 -28.77
C ARG A 604 -5.83 14.78 -30.21
N THR A 605 -5.15 15.89 -30.43
CA THR A 605 -4.91 16.48 -31.74
C THR A 605 -3.40 16.58 -32.05
N LYS A 606 -3.05 16.64 -33.33
CA LYS A 606 -1.69 16.89 -33.85
C LYS A 606 -1.48 18.32 -34.36
N GLU A 607 -2.40 19.22 -34.13
CA GLU A 607 -2.27 20.58 -34.65
C GLU A 607 -1.02 21.32 -34.11
N ASN A 608 -0.49 20.87 -32.99
CA ASN A 608 0.80 21.31 -32.41
C ASN A 608 1.98 20.36 -32.74
N GLY A 609 1.82 19.45 -33.70
CA GLY A 609 2.75 18.34 -33.98
C GLY A 609 2.47 17.09 -33.11
N TRP A 610 2.94 15.93 -33.61
CA TRP A 610 2.78 14.66 -32.91
C TRP A 610 3.51 14.61 -31.55
N SER A 611 4.72 15.19 -31.48
CA SER A 611 5.54 15.26 -30.25
C SER A 611 4.89 16.11 -29.14
N ASN A 612 4.02 17.05 -29.51
CA ASN A 612 3.31 17.95 -28.61
C ASN A 612 1.86 17.52 -28.39
N ALA A 613 1.64 16.33 -27.84
CA ALA A 613 0.30 15.81 -27.56
C ALA A 613 -0.59 16.89 -26.89
N SER A 614 -1.69 17.22 -27.56
CA SER A 614 -2.62 18.30 -27.16
C SER A 614 -4.06 17.82 -27.20
N ILE A 615 -4.92 18.41 -26.38
CA ILE A 615 -6.37 18.29 -26.50
C ILE A 615 -6.90 19.46 -27.33
N LYS A 616 -8.08 19.28 -27.94
CA LYS A 616 -8.80 20.33 -28.68
C LYS A 616 -10.23 20.40 -28.18
N VAL A 617 -10.68 21.63 -27.86
CA VAL A 617 -12.08 21.94 -27.52
C VAL A 617 -12.56 23.05 -28.46
N GLU A 618 -13.65 22.83 -29.16
CA GLU A 618 -14.32 23.82 -29.96
C GLU A 618 -15.62 24.24 -29.28
N THR A 619 -15.77 25.53 -29.06
CA THR A 619 -16.98 26.12 -28.52
C THR A 619 -17.72 26.94 -29.57
N ASP A 620 -18.85 27.52 -29.21
CA ASP A 620 -19.57 28.50 -30.00
C ASP A 620 -18.78 29.83 -30.20
N LYS A 621 -17.74 30.10 -29.35
CA LYS A 621 -16.99 31.35 -29.32
C LYS A 621 -15.56 31.23 -29.86
N PHE A 622 -14.87 30.10 -29.56
CA PHE A 622 -13.47 29.91 -29.93
C PHE A 622 -13.06 28.43 -29.97
N THR A 623 -11.89 28.16 -30.51
CA THR A 623 -11.21 26.87 -30.42
C THR A 623 -10.03 27.00 -29.48
N ARG A 624 -9.90 26.06 -28.51
CA ARG A 624 -8.77 25.96 -27.57
C ARG A 624 -8.00 24.68 -27.87
N ILE A 625 -6.69 24.80 -28.02
CA ILE A 625 -5.74 23.68 -28.15
C ILE A 625 -4.71 23.81 -27.04
N GLU A 626 -4.62 22.83 -26.16
CA GLU A 626 -3.72 22.82 -25.01
C GLU A 626 -2.87 21.57 -24.97
N LYS A 627 -1.56 21.74 -24.71
CA LYS A 627 -0.66 20.60 -24.44
C LYS A 627 -1.08 19.86 -23.18
N PHE A 628 -0.89 18.55 -23.16
CA PHE A 628 -1.25 17.68 -22.02
C PHE A 628 -0.70 18.20 -20.69
N GLY A 629 0.55 18.67 -20.65
CA GLY A 629 1.18 19.17 -19.42
C GLY A 629 0.55 20.45 -18.85
N ASN A 630 -0.17 21.23 -19.69
CA ASN A 630 -0.81 22.48 -19.26
C ASN A 630 -2.33 22.32 -19.05
N ASN A 631 -2.86 21.15 -19.38
CA ASN A 631 -4.29 20.90 -19.34
C ASN A 631 -4.70 20.15 -18.08
N THR A 632 -5.67 20.66 -17.36
CA THR A 632 -6.15 20.10 -16.08
C THR A 632 -6.56 18.62 -16.19
N LEU A 633 -7.37 18.27 -17.19
CA LEU A 633 -7.86 16.89 -17.35
C LEU A 633 -6.71 15.92 -17.62
N MET A 634 -5.83 16.28 -18.57
CA MET A 634 -4.70 15.42 -18.96
C MET A 634 -3.57 15.48 -17.93
N GLY A 635 -3.45 16.56 -17.18
CA GLY A 635 -2.56 16.65 -16.04
C GLY A 635 -2.95 15.65 -14.95
N LEU A 636 -4.20 15.63 -14.52
CA LEU A 636 -4.73 14.65 -13.55
C LEU A 636 -4.63 13.20 -14.08
N PHE A 637 -4.79 12.99 -15.38
CA PHE A 637 -4.56 11.70 -16.03
C PHE A 637 -3.09 11.27 -15.93
N ASN A 638 -2.14 12.14 -16.23
CA ASN A 638 -0.71 11.86 -16.19
C ASN A 638 -0.19 11.67 -14.76
N LEU A 639 -0.78 12.39 -13.78
CA LEU A 639 -0.51 12.20 -12.35
C LEU A 639 -1.17 10.94 -11.78
N ASN A 640 -1.88 10.16 -12.59
CA ASN A 640 -2.54 8.93 -12.18
C ASN A 640 -3.64 9.12 -11.12
N GLU A 641 -4.34 10.23 -11.08
CA GLU A 641 -5.30 10.53 -10.02
C GLU A 641 -6.73 10.11 -10.34
N ILE A 642 -7.09 10.12 -11.62
CA ILE A 642 -8.46 9.89 -12.11
C ILE A 642 -8.62 8.60 -12.92
N LEU A 643 -7.66 7.69 -12.81
CA LEU A 643 -7.72 6.42 -13.54
C LEU A 643 -8.66 5.42 -12.85
N ARG A 644 -9.15 4.45 -13.62
CA ARG A 644 -9.87 3.30 -13.08
C ARG A 644 -8.99 2.49 -12.13
N ASP A 645 -9.53 2.00 -11.00
CA ASP A 645 -8.73 1.27 -9.99
C ASP A 645 -7.93 0.09 -10.56
N SER A 646 -8.49 -0.64 -11.52
CA SER A 646 -7.79 -1.76 -12.16
C SER A 646 -6.57 -1.35 -13.00
N CYS A 647 -6.41 -0.08 -13.33
CA CYS A 647 -5.24 0.41 -14.08
C CYS A 647 -3.97 0.42 -13.22
N TYR A 648 -4.10 0.61 -11.90
CA TYR A 648 -2.96 0.62 -10.95
C TYR A 648 -2.38 -0.78 -10.68
N SER A 649 -3.09 -1.83 -11.05
CA SER A 649 -2.66 -3.22 -10.89
C SER A 649 -3.07 -4.06 -12.09
N CYS A 650 -2.82 -3.53 -13.28
CA CYS A 650 -3.30 -4.09 -14.55
C CYS A 650 -2.75 -5.49 -14.81
N ASN A 651 -3.65 -6.45 -15.04
CA ASN A 651 -3.28 -7.85 -15.32
C ASN A 651 -2.83 -8.10 -16.78
N TYR A 652 -2.81 -7.07 -17.63
CA TYR A 652 -2.63 -7.22 -19.07
C TYR A 652 -1.44 -6.40 -19.63
N LYS A 653 -0.43 -6.15 -18.81
CA LYS A 653 0.82 -5.48 -19.20
C LYS A 653 1.85 -6.46 -19.75
N GLY A 654 2.72 -6.00 -20.65
CA GLY A 654 3.84 -6.76 -21.19
C GLY A 654 3.44 -8.13 -21.73
N ASP A 655 4.09 -9.18 -21.25
CA ASP A 655 3.88 -10.57 -21.68
C ASP A 655 2.47 -11.11 -21.39
N LYS A 656 1.71 -10.45 -20.50
CA LYS A 656 0.32 -10.81 -20.20
C LYS A 656 -0.68 -10.21 -21.17
N ASN A 657 -0.25 -9.39 -22.14
CA ASN A 657 -1.11 -8.87 -23.18
C ASN A 657 -1.48 -10.00 -24.15
N VAL A 658 -2.78 -10.23 -24.34
CA VAL A 658 -3.32 -11.36 -25.12
C VAL A 658 -3.69 -11.00 -26.57
N ALA A 659 -3.41 -9.76 -26.99
CA ALA A 659 -3.64 -9.32 -28.38
C ALA A 659 -2.62 -9.96 -29.34
N ASP A 660 -3.00 -10.08 -30.60
CA ASP A 660 -2.12 -10.54 -31.68
C ASP A 660 -1.14 -9.45 -32.14
N ILE A 661 -1.64 -8.22 -32.19
CA ILE A 661 -0.88 -7.02 -32.54
C ILE A 661 -1.07 -5.98 -31.44
N VAL A 662 0.03 -5.27 -31.09
CA VAL A 662 -0.04 -4.11 -30.20
C VAL A 662 0.44 -2.88 -30.95
N LEU A 663 -0.35 -1.82 -30.90
CA LEU A 663 -0.06 -0.54 -31.53
C LEU A 663 0.06 0.57 -30.48
N GLY A 664 0.97 1.49 -30.70
CA GLY A 664 1.10 2.68 -29.85
C GLY A 664 1.95 3.74 -30.51
N ASP A 665 2.14 4.88 -29.85
CA ASP A 665 3.17 5.84 -30.24
C ASP A 665 4.56 5.24 -30.02
N TYR A 666 5.50 5.47 -30.90
CA TYR A 666 6.88 5.10 -30.69
C TYR A 666 7.63 6.26 -30.00
N TRP A 667 7.35 6.49 -28.72
CA TRP A 667 8.05 7.51 -27.96
C TRP A 667 9.55 7.23 -27.92
N GLY A 668 10.36 8.29 -28.05
CA GLY A 668 11.83 8.17 -28.09
C GLY A 668 12.37 7.72 -29.46
N VAL A 669 11.57 7.76 -30.53
CA VAL A 669 12.01 7.40 -31.89
C VAL A 669 13.26 8.18 -32.33
N VAL A 670 13.39 9.44 -31.91
CA VAL A 670 14.58 10.28 -32.21
C VAL A 670 15.88 9.72 -31.62
N ASN A 671 15.79 8.96 -30.53
CA ASN A 671 16.98 8.38 -29.88
C ASN A 671 17.40 7.04 -30.52
N PHE A 672 16.47 6.34 -31.17
CA PHE A 672 16.71 5.00 -31.67
C PHE A 672 16.63 4.86 -33.20
N HIS A 673 15.80 5.68 -33.84
CA HIS A 673 15.48 5.63 -35.28
C HIS A 673 15.14 7.03 -35.79
N ASN A 674 16.05 7.99 -35.61
CA ASN A 674 15.83 9.40 -35.95
C ASN A 674 15.39 9.64 -37.40
N GLU A 675 15.87 8.79 -38.33
CA GLU A 675 15.52 8.81 -39.72
C GLU A 675 14.03 8.55 -40.05
N LEU A 676 13.30 7.95 -39.09
CA LEU A 676 11.86 7.75 -39.19
C LEU A 676 11.02 8.90 -38.61
N PHE A 677 11.62 9.72 -37.78
CA PHE A 677 10.92 10.79 -37.07
C PHE A 677 10.24 11.75 -38.06
N ASP A 678 8.98 12.06 -37.82
CA ASP A 678 8.28 13.23 -38.34
C ASP A 678 7.12 13.62 -37.41
N GLU A 679 6.62 14.85 -37.52
CA GLU A 679 5.53 15.39 -36.72
C GLU A 679 4.12 14.86 -37.11
N GLU A 680 4.03 14.04 -38.15
CA GLU A 680 2.83 13.27 -38.44
C GLU A 680 2.75 11.98 -37.63
N GLY A 681 3.85 11.57 -36.97
CA GLY A 681 3.94 10.51 -36.00
C GLY A 681 4.42 9.15 -36.47
N VAL A 682 5.06 8.44 -35.55
CA VAL A 682 5.58 7.08 -35.74
C VAL A 682 4.94 6.14 -34.70
N SER A 683 4.51 4.97 -35.16
CA SER A 683 3.91 3.95 -34.30
C SER A 683 4.91 2.86 -33.91
N ALA A 684 4.82 2.38 -32.69
CA ALA A 684 5.32 1.08 -32.32
C ALA A 684 4.35 0.01 -32.84
N LEU A 685 4.84 -0.89 -33.68
CA LEU A 685 4.16 -2.08 -34.13
C LEU A 685 4.78 -3.29 -33.45
N ILE A 686 4.06 -3.91 -32.53
CA ILE A 686 4.51 -5.10 -31.84
C ILE A 686 3.67 -6.28 -32.32
N ILE A 687 4.30 -7.23 -32.97
CA ILE A 687 3.72 -8.52 -33.35
C ILE A 687 3.84 -9.41 -32.14
N ASN A 688 2.74 -9.86 -31.57
CA ASN A 688 2.70 -10.42 -30.23
C ASN A 688 2.17 -11.88 -30.19
N SER A 689 1.83 -12.44 -31.38
CA SER A 689 1.42 -13.83 -31.56
C SER A 689 1.74 -14.32 -32.98
N LYS A 690 1.69 -15.66 -33.16
CA LYS A 690 1.82 -16.29 -34.50
C LYS A 690 0.71 -15.85 -35.44
N VAL A 691 -0.52 -15.69 -34.96
CA VAL A 691 -1.67 -15.18 -35.73
C VAL A 691 -1.37 -13.79 -36.29
N GLY A 692 -0.83 -12.91 -35.44
CA GLY A 692 -0.42 -11.55 -35.86
C GLY A 692 0.68 -11.58 -36.92
N GLU A 693 1.69 -12.44 -36.76
CA GLU A 693 2.79 -12.59 -37.72
C GLU A 693 2.27 -13.11 -39.08
N GLU A 694 1.47 -14.15 -39.07
CA GLU A 694 0.85 -14.72 -40.28
C GLU A 694 -0.06 -13.70 -40.98
N PHE A 695 -0.85 -12.92 -40.21
CA PHE A 695 -1.69 -11.88 -40.80
C PHE A 695 -0.87 -10.81 -41.52
N ILE A 696 0.18 -10.30 -40.92
CA ILE A 696 1.08 -9.30 -41.49
C ILE A 696 1.69 -9.82 -42.78
N LYS A 697 2.22 -11.05 -42.77
CA LYS A 697 2.89 -11.70 -43.89
C LYS A 697 1.95 -11.97 -45.06
N ASN A 698 0.82 -12.66 -44.78
CA ASN A 698 -0.15 -13.08 -45.79
C ASN A 698 -0.93 -11.90 -46.43
N ASN A 699 -0.87 -10.73 -45.85
CA ASN A 699 -1.58 -9.55 -46.29
C ASN A 699 -0.66 -8.40 -46.75
N ASN A 700 0.66 -8.63 -46.80
CA ASN A 700 1.69 -7.67 -47.19
C ASN A 700 1.54 -6.31 -46.48
N ILE A 701 1.28 -6.36 -45.15
CA ILE A 701 0.97 -5.15 -44.35
C ILE A 701 2.18 -4.20 -44.33
N LEU A 702 3.41 -4.73 -44.20
CA LEU A 702 4.62 -3.93 -44.16
C LEU A 702 4.89 -3.17 -45.46
N ASP A 703 4.42 -3.67 -46.61
CA ASP A 703 4.58 -2.98 -47.89
C ASP A 703 3.85 -1.63 -47.95
N LYS A 704 2.85 -1.44 -47.06
CA LYS A 704 2.12 -0.16 -46.95
C LYS A 704 2.74 0.78 -45.91
N THR A 705 3.87 0.41 -45.32
CA THR A 705 4.53 1.18 -44.27
C THR A 705 5.94 1.60 -44.67
N ILE A 706 6.41 2.69 -44.07
CA ILE A 706 7.82 2.99 -43.92
C ILE A 706 8.18 2.48 -42.52
N HIS A 707 9.11 1.55 -42.41
CA HIS A 707 9.38 0.87 -41.12
C HIS A 707 10.84 0.49 -40.97
N ILE A 708 11.28 0.40 -39.74
CA ILE A 708 12.59 -0.12 -39.30
C ILE A 708 12.35 -1.16 -38.21
N LYS A 709 13.02 -2.30 -38.29
CA LYS A 709 12.98 -3.32 -37.25
C LYS A 709 13.63 -2.77 -35.97
N SER A 710 12.96 -2.92 -34.84
CA SER A 710 13.42 -2.42 -33.55
C SER A 710 13.48 -3.52 -32.49
N SER A 711 13.81 -3.16 -31.25
CA SER A 711 13.86 -4.07 -30.11
C SER A 711 12.77 -3.75 -29.08
N MET A 712 12.32 -4.76 -28.35
CA MET A 712 11.41 -4.55 -27.23
C MET A 712 12.02 -3.67 -26.13
N LYS A 713 13.35 -3.69 -25.97
CA LYS A 713 14.07 -2.82 -25.02
C LYS A 713 13.90 -1.34 -25.39
N ASN A 714 13.99 -0.99 -26.67
CA ASN A 714 13.80 0.39 -27.14
C ASN A 714 12.34 0.84 -26.92
N VAL A 715 11.38 -0.06 -27.16
CA VAL A 715 9.96 0.21 -26.86
C VAL A 715 9.74 0.42 -25.36
N GLU A 716 10.36 -0.37 -24.50
CA GLU A 716 10.24 -0.24 -23.04
C GLU A 716 10.78 1.11 -22.54
N ILE A 717 11.92 1.55 -23.05
CA ILE A 717 12.53 2.84 -22.70
C ILE A 717 11.58 4.00 -23.08
N GLY A 718 11.01 3.97 -24.29
CA GLY A 718 10.09 5.01 -24.77
C GLY A 718 8.66 4.87 -24.22
N ASN A 719 8.24 3.66 -23.85
CA ASN A 719 6.90 3.33 -23.39
C ASN A 719 6.91 2.41 -22.16
N PRO A 720 7.42 2.86 -21.00
CA PRO A 720 7.47 2.03 -19.80
C PRO A 720 6.09 1.52 -19.39
N VAL A 721 5.04 2.24 -19.74
CA VAL A 721 3.62 1.85 -19.50
C VAL A 721 3.21 0.55 -20.22
N PHE A 722 3.99 0.06 -21.17
CA PHE A 722 3.74 -1.24 -21.78
C PHE A 722 3.94 -2.38 -20.77
N TYR A 723 4.96 -2.30 -19.92
CA TYR A 723 5.28 -3.30 -18.91
C TYR A 723 4.78 -2.94 -17.51
N LYS A 724 4.76 -1.63 -17.17
CA LYS A 724 4.43 -1.16 -15.83
C LYS A 724 2.98 -0.65 -15.75
N SER A 725 2.29 -0.99 -14.67
CA SER A 725 1.02 -0.37 -14.31
C SER A 725 1.24 1.08 -13.87
N ALA A 726 0.21 1.90 -13.93
CA ALA A 726 0.23 3.22 -13.32
C ALA A 726 0.47 3.11 -11.81
N GLU A 727 1.24 4.01 -11.24
CA GLU A 727 1.41 4.09 -9.79
C GLU A 727 0.23 4.84 -9.17
N LYS A 728 -0.28 4.32 -8.05
CA LYS A 728 -1.39 4.94 -7.33
C LYS A 728 -0.83 5.97 -6.36
N ASN A 729 -1.08 7.25 -6.60
CA ASN A 729 -0.66 8.32 -5.69
C ASN A 729 -1.69 8.56 -4.56
N MET A 730 -1.33 9.42 -3.59
CA MET A 730 -2.17 9.75 -2.43
C MET A 730 -3.53 10.33 -2.80
N ARG A 731 -3.56 11.23 -3.78
CA ARG A 731 -4.78 11.90 -4.22
C ARG A 731 -5.82 10.90 -4.74
N ARG A 732 -5.39 9.80 -5.36
CA ARG A 732 -6.32 8.78 -5.85
C ARG A 732 -7.21 8.19 -4.76
N TYR A 733 -6.80 8.23 -3.50
CA TYR A 733 -7.62 7.75 -2.37
C TYR A 733 -8.65 8.78 -1.91
N THR A 734 -8.35 10.07 -2.03
CA THR A 734 -9.22 11.15 -1.57
C THR A 734 -10.04 11.78 -2.67
N ILE A 735 -9.64 11.64 -3.94
CA ILE A 735 -10.22 12.34 -5.08
C ILE A 735 -11.75 12.16 -5.20
N SER A 736 -12.25 11.00 -4.81
CA SER A 736 -13.71 10.73 -4.81
C SER A 736 -14.49 11.67 -3.89
N ASN A 737 -13.86 12.17 -2.84
CA ASN A 737 -14.42 13.16 -1.92
C ASN A 737 -14.10 14.58 -2.41
N ASP A 738 -12.88 14.81 -2.86
CA ASP A 738 -12.40 16.12 -3.28
C ASP A 738 -13.22 16.67 -4.46
N ILE A 739 -13.58 15.83 -5.43
CA ILE A 739 -14.42 16.24 -6.59
C ILE A 739 -15.84 16.68 -6.23
N LYS A 740 -16.33 16.37 -5.01
CA LYS A 740 -17.63 16.82 -4.52
C LYS A 740 -17.60 18.25 -3.99
N THR A 741 -16.44 18.70 -3.52
CA THR A 741 -16.25 19.97 -2.82
C THR A 741 -15.34 20.96 -3.55
N MET A 742 -14.49 20.47 -4.47
CA MET A 742 -13.50 21.25 -5.21
C MET A 742 -13.71 21.11 -6.72
N ASN A 743 -13.28 22.10 -7.48
CA ASN A 743 -13.18 21.96 -8.92
C ASN A 743 -11.84 21.28 -9.33
N LEU A 744 -11.81 20.71 -10.53
CA LEU A 744 -10.65 19.95 -11.02
C LEU A 744 -9.37 20.79 -11.11
N LYS A 745 -9.48 22.08 -11.41
CA LYS A 745 -8.34 22.99 -11.47
C LYS A 745 -7.71 23.23 -10.10
N GLN A 746 -8.52 23.34 -9.05
CA GLN A 746 -8.03 23.44 -7.67
C GLN A 746 -7.33 22.17 -7.24
N ILE A 747 -7.90 21.01 -7.56
CA ILE A 747 -7.30 19.70 -7.29
C ILE A 747 -5.93 19.60 -7.97
N TYR A 748 -5.87 19.87 -9.28
CA TYR A 748 -4.63 19.81 -10.06
C TYR A 748 -3.55 20.79 -9.56
N ALA A 749 -3.92 22.02 -9.19
CA ALA A 749 -2.99 23.02 -8.68
C ALA A 749 -2.33 22.58 -7.36
N ILE A 750 -3.09 21.98 -6.45
CA ILE A 750 -2.56 21.47 -5.17
C ILE A 750 -1.52 20.37 -5.43
N ASP A 751 -1.80 19.47 -6.36
CA ASP A 751 -0.93 18.33 -6.59
C ASP A 751 0.31 18.69 -7.41
N HIS A 752 0.18 19.65 -8.33
CA HIS A 752 1.34 20.23 -9.01
C HIS A 752 2.32 20.89 -8.03
N LEU A 753 1.80 21.68 -7.09
CA LEU A 753 2.62 22.31 -6.05
C LEU A 753 3.30 21.28 -5.13
N LYS A 754 2.62 20.18 -4.79
CA LYS A 754 3.21 19.09 -3.99
C LYS A 754 4.36 18.40 -4.72
N GLU A 755 4.22 18.11 -6.01
CA GLU A 755 5.29 17.50 -6.81
C GLU A 755 6.49 18.44 -7.00
N GLU A 756 6.26 19.74 -7.15
CA GLU A 756 7.33 20.75 -7.16
C GLU A 756 8.08 20.81 -5.81
N LEU A 757 7.35 20.81 -4.70
CA LEU A 757 7.94 20.77 -3.36
C LEU A 757 8.76 19.52 -3.14
N LYS A 758 8.23 18.36 -3.54
CA LYS A 758 8.93 17.07 -3.44
C LYS A 758 10.22 17.06 -4.27
N SER A 759 10.16 17.54 -5.51
CA SER A 759 11.35 17.61 -6.38
C SER A 759 12.40 18.56 -5.83
N THR A 760 11.98 19.68 -5.22
CA THR A 760 12.86 20.64 -4.55
C THR A 760 13.49 20.02 -3.31
N GLN A 761 12.73 19.26 -2.52
CA GLN A 761 13.25 18.54 -1.34
C GLN A 761 14.28 17.47 -1.72
N ILE A 762 14.05 16.75 -2.81
CA ILE A 762 15.02 15.75 -3.33
C ILE A 762 16.33 16.45 -3.71
N ARG A 763 16.28 17.53 -4.49
CA ARG A 763 17.47 18.32 -4.86
C ARG A 763 18.20 18.86 -3.65
N LEU A 764 17.48 19.34 -2.65
CA LEU A 764 18.06 19.82 -1.41
C LEU A 764 18.79 18.71 -0.64
N ASN A 765 18.18 17.53 -0.56
CA ASN A 765 18.81 16.37 0.07
C ASN A 765 20.09 15.92 -0.68
N GLU A 766 20.07 15.91 -2.01
CA GLU A 766 21.26 15.62 -2.83
C GLU A 766 22.40 16.61 -2.54
N VAL A 767 22.11 17.90 -2.40
CA VAL A 767 23.11 18.91 -2.02
C VAL A 767 23.62 18.68 -0.60
N ILE A 768 22.75 18.37 0.35
CA ILE A 768 23.14 18.07 1.73
C ILE A 768 24.05 16.83 1.78
N ASP A 769 23.72 15.78 1.05
CA ASP A 769 24.53 14.56 1.00
C ASP A 769 25.88 14.80 0.33
N PHE A 770 25.93 15.61 -0.72
CA PHE A 770 27.18 16.03 -1.37
C PHE A 770 28.09 16.80 -0.39
N GLU A 771 27.56 17.78 0.32
CA GLU A 771 28.34 18.56 1.31
C GLU A 771 28.76 17.70 2.50
N ARG A 772 27.93 16.78 2.94
CA ARG A 772 28.25 15.80 3.99
C ARG A 772 29.41 14.88 3.59
N ASN A 773 29.39 14.36 2.39
CA ASN A 773 30.46 13.51 1.86
C ASN A 773 31.76 14.29 1.71
N ARG A 774 31.70 15.51 1.20
CA ARG A 774 32.84 16.42 1.11
C ARG A 774 33.47 16.70 2.49
N ARG A 775 32.64 16.91 3.50
CA ARG A 775 33.09 17.11 4.89
C ARG A 775 33.82 15.85 5.43
N ILE A 776 33.28 14.67 5.18
CA ILE A 776 33.90 13.39 5.57
C ILE A 776 35.28 13.21 4.88
N GLU A 777 35.39 13.57 3.62
CA GLU A 777 36.68 13.53 2.88
C GLU A 777 37.71 14.49 3.50
N VAL A 778 37.30 15.73 3.79
CA VAL A 778 38.18 16.72 4.44
C VAL A 778 38.61 16.24 5.83
N GLU A 779 37.70 15.66 6.62
CA GLU A 779 38.02 15.07 7.93
C GLU A 779 39.02 13.90 7.82
N LYS A 780 38.90 13.04 6.80
CA LYS A 780 39.86 11.96 6.51
C LYS A 780 41.24 12.53 6.15
N GLU A 781 41.31 13.56 5.30
CA GLU A 781 42.56 14.21 4.94
C GLU A 781 43.20 14.92 6.13
N LEU A 782 42.43 15.64 6.94
CA LEU A 782 42.90 16.24 8.20
C LEU A 782 43.47 15.18 9.16
N THR A 783 42.78 14.04 9.26
CA THR A 783 43.26 12.91 10.10
C THR A 783 44.55 12.32 9.58
N LYS A 784 44.75 12.20 8.24
CA LYS A 784 46.01 11.79 7.64
C LYS A 784 47.16 12.78 7.97
N VAL A 785 46.88 14.10 7.83
CA VAL A 785 47.83 15.17 8.18
C VAL A 785 48.21 15.12 9.66
N TYR A 786 47.23 14.99 10.55
CA TYR A 786 47.42 14.90 12.00
C TYR A 786 48.22 13.68 12.43
N ASN A 787 48.04 12.52 11.73
CA ASN A 787 48.77 11.29 11.96
C ASN A 787 50.15 11.23 11.28
N SER A 788 50.48 12.22 10.44
CA SER A 788 51.75 12.25 9.72
C SER A 788 52.97 12.34 10.68
N LYS A 789 54.12 11.73 10.32
CA LYS A 789 55.35 11.83 11.11
C LYS A 789 55.80 13.27 11.32
N ARG A 790 55.59 14.17 10.36
CA ARG A 790 55.91 15.59 10.44
C ARG A 790 55.11 16.29 11.54
N TRP A 791 53.80 16.10 11.61
CA TRP A 791 52.95 16.68 12.63
C TRP A 791 53.32 16.21 14.04
N LYS A 792 53.53 14.90 14.22
CA LYS A 792 53.93 14.30 15.50
C LYS A 792 55.30 14.81 15.99
N ILE A 793 56.20 15.18 15.08
CA ILE A 793 57.47 15.77 15.42
C ILE A 793 57.27 17.23 15.83
N THR A 794 56.46 17.98 15.11
CA THR A 794 56.16 19.39 15.40
C THR A 794 55.44 19.53 16.76
N ASP A 795 54.50 18.66 17.06
CA ASP A 795 53.79 18.62 18.33
C ASP A 795 54.73 18.30 19.53
N LYS A 796 55.68 17.36 19.34
CA LYS A 796 56.73 17.08 20.32
C LYS A 796 57.63 18.29 20.55
N ILE A 797 58.00 19.00 19.49
CA ILE A 797 58.83 20.21 19.58
C ILE A 797 58.05 21.33 20.31
N PHE A 798 56.78 21.58 19.98
CA PHE A 798 55.95 22.56 20.66
C PHE A 798 55.74 22.26 22.16
N ASN A 799 55.53 21.00 22.49
CA ASN A 799 55.38 20.52 23.85
C ASN A 799 56.70 20.61 24.62
N PHE A 800 57.82 20.42 23.97
CA PHE A 800 59.17 20.59 24.54
C PHE A 800 59.48 22.09 24.82
N ILE A 801 59.23 22.96 23.85
CA ILE A 801 59.38 24.40 24.00
C ILE A 801 58.44 24.94 25.09
N GLY A 802 57.19 24.46 25.18
CA GLY A 802 56.21 24.81 26.23
C GLY A 802 56.69 24.43 27.63
N ARG A 803 57.47 23.32 27.78
CA ARG A 803 58.07 22.89 29.05
C ARG A 803 59.28 23.76 29.42
N ILE A 804 60.01 24.26 28.42
CA ILE A 804 61.17 25.17 28.68
C ILE A 804 60.64 26.56 29.10
N ARG A 805 59.53 27.03 28.58
CA ARG A 805 58.92 28.34 28.94
C ARG A 805 58.23 28.33 30.32
N LYS A 806 57.99 27.16 30.91
CA LYS A 806 57.40 27.00 32.25
C LYS A 806 58.47 26.75 33.34
N ARG A 807 59.77 26.70 33.01
CA ARG A 807 60.91 26.78 33.90
C ARG A 807 61.53 28.21 33.76
#